data_4ca44e279b068062dc8112f648c60a8c
#
_entry.id   4ca44e279b068062dc8112f648c60a8c
#
_cell.length_a   1.000
_cell.length_b   1.000
_cell.length_c   1.000
_cell.angle_alpha   90.00
_cell.angle_beta   90.00
_cell.angle_gamma   90.00
#
_symmetry.space_group_name_H-M   'P 1'
#
loop_
_entity.id
_entity.type
_entity.pdbx_description
1 polymer ?
#
loop_
_entity_poly.entity_id
_entity_poly.type
_entity_poly.pdbx_seq_one_letter_code
_entity_poly.pdbx_strand_id
1 'polypeptide(L)'
;MNHPTLFNALIKADALRPLDLAFAQSLQRLAPDTDPQVLAGAALASLAVTSGHAGLDPARAGMLLDTREGPAPALPDPTDWQRTLAASRWVDQPNPQDPAAADCPLVLEHGLLYLRRYREYERRLALGLQRIAAQSPPPFDAATLAPLFAQLFPQASSLPPGEGARRAGDGTGLPEPSVDQEGKASPAPSHHPDRQAQAAALALRRTLLLVTGGPGTGKTTTIARLLLLRIAQAHASNTPAPRIALAAPTGRAAERMAESLRLAVARAIAGGIDPALADALPSGASTLHRLLGVIPDSPHFRHNADNPLPLDLIVVDEASMVDLPLMCKLVEAVADGTQLILLGDADQLPSVEAGDVLAAILQAAGPGDALQPQDAQALQALLGNAPGDTTPAASHGGGLAGHRVHLLRGYRQADDFALAPLADAVRAGDADTALALLRSGELAGVHFHEDGEDPLTLGRDALLAHWRALADAQDPAAALRDAARLRLLTAVRAGPQGARGLNARIEQLLAETGSGARRLGAASPWFQGRLLLITENSYRHGLFNGDVGICLRSEASPSSGRSGEGPSSGPGQPGGTASRNNPATDSRAQGPLVAWFEGDGDGQVRGFHPAALPAHESAFAMTVHKAQGSEFDTVWLQLPTRDARVLSRELLYTGITRARRALHLAGSEAVIRSALARHAARISGLAWRLGAQQQAVPAKPATEPSTALPVQGSLF
;
A
#
# COMPACT_ATOMS: atom_id res chain seq x y z
N MET A 1 -17.45 42.66 -25.92
CA MET A 1 -16.25 41.84 -25.83
C MET A 1 -16.72 40.42 -25.46
N ASN A 2 -16.55 39.43 -26.37
CA ASN A 2 -16.90 38.09 -26.07
C ASN A 2 -15.94 37.58 -24.97
N HIS A 3 -16.44 37.41 -23.77
CA HIS A 3 -15.65 36.71 -22.73
C HIS A 3 -15.29 35.32 -23.24
N PRO A 4 -14.03 34.89 -23.15
CA PRO A 4 -13.66 33.54 -23.56
C PRO A 4 -14.49 32.54 -22.75
N THR A 5 -15.07 31.56 -23.44
CA THR A 5 -15.83 30.50 -22.77
C THR A 5 -14.91 29.75 -21.79
N LEU A 6 -15.45 29.16 -20.73
CA LEU A 6 -14.67 28.39 -19.75
C LEU A 6 -13.81 27.34 -20.43
N PHE A 7 -14.37 26.61 -21.40
CA PHE A 7 -13.60 25.57 -22.12
C PHE A 7 -12.39 26.16 -22.87
N ASN A 8 -12.57 27.31 -23.56
CA ASN A 8 -11.46 27.98 -24.22
C ASN A 8 -10.43 28.56 -23.24
N ALA A 9 -10.88 29.01 -22.06
CA ALA A 9 -9.97 29.47 -21.01
C ALA A 9 -9.09 28.35 -20.47
N LEU A 10 -9.65 27.14 -20.26
CA LEU A 10 -8.92 25.96 -19.83
C LEU A 10 -7.86 25.52 -20.86
N ILE A 11 -8.21 25.57 -22.17
CA ILE A 11 -7.26 25.27 -23.26
C ILE A 11 -6.12 26.28 -23.28
N LYS A 12 -6.44 27.58 -23.19
CA LYS A 12 -5.45 28.65 -23.21
C LYS A 12 -4.50 28.59 -22.00
N ALA A 13 -4.98 28.14 -20.86
CA ALA A 13 -4.18 27.96 -19.65
C ALA A 13 -3.34 26.67 -19.63
N ASP A 14 -3.37 25.87 -20.71
CA ASP A 14 -2.73 24.53 -20.80
C ASP A 14 -3.08 23.62 -19.59
N ALA A 15 -4.29 23.75 -19.09
CA ALA A 15 -4.76 23.06 -17.88
C ALA A 15 -5.25 21.64 -18.16
N LEU A 16 -5.42 21.27 -19.45
CA LEU A 16 -6.00 19.99 -19.88
C LEU A 16 -4.95 19.14 -20.63
N ARG A 17 -4.98 17.84 -20.38
CA ARG A 17 -4.15 16.91 -21.14
C ARG A 17 -4.77 16.61 -22.51
N PRO A 18 -3.99 16.11 -23.47
CA PRO A 18 -4.49 15.80 -24.82
C PRO A 18 -5.74 14.88 -24.80
N LEU A 19 -5.80 13.91 -23.89
CA LEU A 19 -6.96 12.99 -23.78
C LEU A 19 -8.21 13.71 -23.27
N ASP A 20 -8.08 14.57 -22.26
CA ASP A 20 -9.18 15.33 -21.65
C ASP A 20 -9.80 16.27 -22.71
N LEU A 21 -8.91 16.94 -23.47
CA LEU A 21 -9.32 17.80 -24.57
C LEU A 21 -10.00 17.01 -25.70
N ALA A 22 -9.42 15.88 -26.11
CA ALA A 22 -9.97 15.04 -27.18
C ALA A 22 -11.37 14.50 -26.83
N PHE A 23 -11.59 14.14 -25.56
CA PHE A 23 -12.90 13.70 -25.08
C PHE A 23 -13.94 14.81 -25.22
N ALA A 24 -13.71 16.00 -24.68
CA ALA A 24 -14.64 17.13 -24.79
C ALA A 24 -14.87 17.56 -26.24
N GLN A 25 -13.83 17.62 -27.09
CA GLN A 25 -13.95 17.89 -28.52
C GLN A 25 -14.76 16.85 -29.27
N SER A 26 -14.74 15.58 -28.82
CA SER A 26 -15.56 14.54 -29.42
C SER A 26 -17.05 14.77 -29.15
N LEU A 27 -17.42 15.20 -27.94
CA LEU A 27 -18.79 15.61 -27.63
C LEU A 27 -19.23 16.80 -28.47
N GLN A 28 -18.37 17.80 -28.61
CA GLN A 28 -18.64 18.99 -29.43
C GLN A 28 -18.83 18.64 -30.93
N ARG A 29 -18.05 17.69 -31.47
CA ARG A 29 -18.21 17.24 -32.86
C ARG A 29 -19.53 16.50 -33.06
N LEU A 30 -20.00 15.72 -32.09
CA LEU A 30 -21.25 14.99 -32.14
C LEU A 30 -22.49 15.91 -31.96
N ALA A 31 -22.35 16.99 -31.19
CA ALA A 31 -23.36 18.02 -31.00
C ALA A 31 -22.66 19.39 -30.89
N PRO A 32 -22.56 20.14 -31.99
CA PRO A 32 -21.87 21.44 -32.05
C PRO A 32 -22.51 22.53 -31.14
N ASP A 33 -23.75 22.36 -30.78
CA ASP A 33 -24.55 23.21 -29.89
C ASP A 33 -24.36 22.93 -28.40
N THR A 34 -23.46 21.99 -28.03
CA THR A 34 -23.19 21.66 -26.65
C THR A 34 -22.66 22.88 -25.88
N ASP A 35 -23.24 23.17 -24.73
CA ASP A 35 -22.83 24.27 -23.87
C ASP A 35 -21.34 24.17 -23.50
N PRO A 36 -20.57 25.26 -23.64
CA PRO A 36 -19.14 25.27 -23.27
C PRO A 36 -18.86 24.90 -21.81
N GLN A 37 -19.77 25.10 -20.89
CA GLN A 37 -19.64 24.66 -19.49
C GLN A 37 -19.75 23.12 -19.36
N VAL A 38 -20.54 22.49 -20.21
CA VAL A 38 -20.64 21.01 -20.28
C VAL A 38 -19.36 20.42 -20.85
N LEU A 39 -18.78 21.04 -21.90
CA LEU A 39 -17.50 20.62 -22.47
C LEU A 39 -16.37 20.74 -21.44
N ALA A 40 -16.34 21.86 -20.69
CA ALA A 40 -15.39 22.05 -19.61
C ALA A 40 -15.58 21.02 -18.49
N GLY A 41 -16.81 20.74 -18.08
CA GLY A 41 -17.13 19.71 -17.12
C GLY A 41 -16.68 18.33 -17.55
N ALA A 42 -16.90 17.96 -18.82
CA ALA A 42 -16.46 16.70 -19.40
C ALA A 42 -14.93 16.56 -19.38
N ALA A 43 -14.21 17.60 -19.82
CA ALA A 43 -12.75 17.62 -19.80
C ALA A 43 -12.19 17.50 -18.37
N LEU A 44 -12.77 18.25 -17.42
CA LEU A 44 -12.34 18.22 -16.01
C LEU A 44 -12.75 16.90 -15.31
N ALA A 45 -13.86 16.27 -15.67
CA ALA A 45 -14.19 14.93 -15.16
C ALA A 45 -13.18 13.87 -15.63
N SER A 46 -12.70 13.97 -16.87
CA SER A 46 -11.60 13.13 -17.38
C SER A 46 -10.30 13.41 -16.64
N LEU A 47 -9.96 14.69 -16.43
CA LEU A 47 -8.78 15.10 -15.66
C LEU A 47 -8.85 14.62 -14.20
N ALA A 48 -10.04 14.69 -13.58
CA ALA A 48 -10.27 14.22 -12.21
C ALA A 48 -9.92 12.73 -12.06
N VAL A 49 -10.38 11.89 -12.97
CA VAL A 49 -10.09 10.44 -12.95
C VAL A 49 -8.60 10.19 -13.00
N THR A 50 -7.89 10.83 -13.89
CA THR A 50 -6.44 10.63 -14.03
C THR A 50 -5.62 11.35 -12.95
N SER A 51 -6.27 12.21 -12.15
CA SER A 51 -5.72 12.77 -10.91
C SER A 51 -6.05 11.92 -9.69
N GLY A 52 -6.68 10.75 -9.90
CA GLY A 52 -6.99 9.77 -8.87
C GLY A 52 -8.38 9.88 -8.26
N HIS A 53 -9.22 10.83 -8.68
CA HIS A 53 -10.59 10.96 -8.21
C HIS A 53 -11.54 10.06 -9.00
N ALA A 54 -12.62 9.58 -8.39
CA ALA A 54 -13.65 8.80 -9.10
C ALA A 54 -14.60 9.70 -9.91
N GLY A 55 -14.76 10.95 -9.49
CA GLY A 55 -15.59 11.97 -10.15
C GLY A 55 -15.11 13.39 -9.90
N LEU A 56 -15.66 14.35 -10.61
CA LEU A 56 -15.42 15.78 -10.46
C LEU A 56 -16.45 16.35 -9.47
N ASP A 57 -15.98 17.04 -8.44
CA ASP A 57 -16.80 17.93 -7.62
C ASP A 57 -16.70 19.35 -8.19
N PRO A 58 -17.78 19.93 -8.76
CA PRO A 58 -17.75 21.29 -9.31
C PRO A 58 -17.33 22.35 -8.29
N ALA A 59 -17.63 22.16 -7.00
CA ALA A 59 -17.23 23.09 -5.93
C ALA A 59 -15.72 23.05 -5.66
N ARG A 60 -15.06 21.95 -5.99
CA ARG A 60 -13.64 21.71 -5.75
C ARG A 60 -12.81 21.60 -7.04
N ALA A 61 -13.40 21.91 -8.19
CA ALA A 61 -12.75 21.78 -9.50
C ALA A 61 -11.44 22.58 -9.61
N GLY A 62 -11.30 23.68 -8.88
CA GLY A 62 -10.06 24.47 -8.80
C GLY A 62 -8.84 23.68 -8.31
N MET A 63 -9.04 22.59 -7.54
CA MET A 63 -7.95 21.74 -7.09
C MET A 63 -7.25 20.98 -8.23
N LEU A 64 -7.92 20.78 -9.35
CA LEU A 64 -7.38 20.08 -10.51
C LEU A 64 -6.50 20.99 -11.37
N LEU A 65 -6.67 22.32 -11.25
CA LEU A 65 -5.99 23.29 -12.12
C LEU A 65 -4.58 23.55 -11.59
N ASP A 66 -3.59 23.31 -12.43
CA ASP A 66 -2.20 23.69 -12.14
C ASP A 66 -1.97 25.11 -12.65
N THR A 67 -1.79 26.04 -11.73
CA THR A 67 -1.65 27.47 -12.03
C THR A 67 -0.21 27.94 -12.14
N ARG A 68 0.68 27.08 -12.64
CA ARG A 68 2.12 27.42 -12.74
C ARG A 68 2.41 28.61 -13.63
N GLU A 69 1.56 28.86 -14.63
CA GLU A 69 1.75 29.96 -15.60
C GLU A 69 0.46 30.80 -15.71
N GLY A 70 0.24 31.71 -14.77
CA GLY A 70 -0.83 32.69 -14.85
C GLY A 70 -2.02 32.47 -13.91
N PRO A 71 -3.03 33.36 -13.92
CA PRO A 71 -4.21 33.23 -13.07
C PRO A 71 -5.07 32.06 -13.53
N ALA A 72 -5.56 31.29 -12.55
CA ALA A 72 -6.49 30.18 -12.82
C ALA A 72 -7.74 30.70 -13.56
N PRO A 73 -8.28 29.94 -14.53
CA PRO A 73 -9.55 30.26 -15.14
C PRO A 73 -10.65 30.39 -14.08
N ALA A 74 -11.49 31.43 -14.23
CA ALA A 74 -12.64 31.60 -13.35
C ALA A 74 -13.65 30.47 -13.58
N LEU A 75 -13.96 29.71 -12.52
CA LEU A 75 -14.95 28.65 -12.56
C LEU A 75 -16.35 29.22 -12.30
N PRO A 76 -17.41 28.63 -12.87
CA PRO A 76 -18.80 29.00 -12.60
C PRO A 76 -19.16 28.76 -11.12
N ASP A 77 -20.25 29.39 -10.67
CA ASP A 77 -20.85 29.00 -9.39
C ASP A 77 -21.21 27.50 -9.44
N PRO A 78 -20.84 26.71 -8.42
CA PRO A 78 -21.02 25.28 -8.43
C PRO A 78 -22.46 24.82 -8.64
N THR A 79 -23.44 25.55 -8.06
CA THR A 79 -24.87 25.22 -8.15
C THR A 79 -25.39 25.49 -9.54
N ASP A 80 -25.03 26.63 -10.13
CA ASP A 80 -25.41 27.01 -11.50
C ASP A 80 -24.77 26.05 -12.51
N TRP A 81 -23.51 25.71 -12.29
CA TRP A 81 -22.81 24.75 -13.13
C TRP A 81 -23.45 23.36 -13.09
N GLN A 82 -23.78 22.85 -11.89
CA GLN A 82 -24.51 21.58 -11.75
C GLN A 82 -25.84 21.60 -12.48
N ARG A 83 -26.56 22.73 -12.45
CA ARG A 83 -27.84 22.91 -13.17
C ARG A 83 -27.63 22.86 -14.69
N THR A 84 -26.61 23.52 -15.21
CA THR A 84 -26.23 23.47 -16.63
C THR A 84 -25.85 22.05 -17.06
N LEU A 85 -25.05 21.34 -16.23
CA LEU A 85 -24.68 19.94 -16.47
C LEU A 85 -25.90 19.03 -16.50
N ALA A 86 -26.80 19.16 -15.52
CA ALA A 86 -28.03 18.36 -15.39
C ALA A 86 -28.99 18.51 -16.58
N ALA A 87 -29.00 19.69 -17.21
CA ALA A 87 -29.85 19.96 -18.40
C ALA A 87 -29.24 19.43 -19.70
N SER A 88 -28.01 18.91 -19.70
CA SER A 88 -27.32 18.47 -20.90
C SER A 88 -27.74 17.07 -21.34
N ARG A 89 -27.91 16.88 -22.64
CA ARG A 89 -28.15 15.54 -23.25
C ARG A 89 -27.02 14.53 -23.01
N TRP A 90 -25.82 14.99 -22.62
CA TRP A 90 -24.68 14.14 -22.37
C TRP A 90 -24.60 13.63 -20.94
N VAL A 91 -25.47 14.11 -20.05
CA VAL A 91 -25.42 13.84 -18.62
C VAL A 91 -26.68 13.12 -18.17
N ASP A 92 -26.55 11.91 -17.69
CA ASP A 92 -27.62 11.14 -17.08
C ASP A 92 -27.70 11.42 -15.56
N GLN A 93 -28.88 11.22 -14.99
CA GLN A 93 -29.17 11.35 -13.56
C GLN A 93 -29.98 10.13 -13.08
N PRO A 94 -29.40 8.92 -13.11
CA PRO A 94 -30.11 7.70 -12.73
C PRO A 94 -30.32 7.64 -11.21
N ASN A 95 -31.29 6.81 -10.76
CA ASN A 95 -31.33 6.46 -9.34
C ASN A 95 -30.01 5.79 -8.90
N PRO A 96 -29.65 5.89 -7.62
CA PRO A 96 -28.36 5.38 -7.14
C PRO A 96 -28.09 3.90 -7.42
N GLN A 97 -29.15 3.07 -7.46
CA GLN A 97 -29.04 1.63 -7.71
C GLN A 97 -29.17 1.24 -9.18
N ASP A 98 -29.71 2.13 -10.01
CA ASP A 98 -29.95 1.85 -11.42
C ASP A 98 -28.68 2.08 -12.27
N PRO A 99 -28.50 1.31 -13.36
CA PRO A 99 -27.44 1.59 -14.32
C PRO A 99 -27.70 2.91 -15.04
N ALA A 100 -26.63 3.60 -15.41
CA ALA A 100 -26.74 4.82 -16.22
C ALA A 100 -27.05 4.49 -17.69
N ALA A 101 -27.73 5.43 -18.36
CA ALA A 101 -28.07 5.33 -19.79
C ALA A 101 -26.84 5.12 -20.66
N ALA A 102 -26.92 4.21 -21.62
CA ALA A 102 -25.79 3.79 -22.45
C ALA A 102 -25.27 4.89 -23.38
N ASP A 103 -26.12 5.82 -23.78
CA ASP A 103 -25.82 6.95 -24.66
C ASP A 103 -25.29 8.18 -23.95
N CYS A 104 -25.38 8.24 -22.61
CA CYS A 104 -24.83 9.31 -21.79
C CYS A 104 -23.42 8.97 -21.27
N PRO A 105 -22.35 9.63 -21.74
CA PRO A 105 -20.98 9.37 -21.28
C PRO A 105 -20.69 9.94 -19.90
N LEU A 106 -21.52 10.85 -19.41
CA LEU A 106 -21.40 11.52 -18.12
C LEU A 106 -22.60 11.20 -17.23
N VAL A 107 -22.38 11.22 -15.93
CA VAL A 107 -23.44 11.03 -14.92
C VAL A 107 -23.27 12.05 -13.81
N LEU A 108 -24.33 12.78 -13.50
CA LEU A 108 -24.38 13.69 -12.36
C LEU A 108 -25.16 13.03 -11.22
N GLU A 109 -24.49 12.79 -10.09
CA GLU A 109 -25.10 12.12 -8.95
C GLU A 109 -24.55 12.69 -7.64
N HIS A 110 -25.43 13.10 -6.72
CA HIS A 110 -25.08 13.76 -5.46
C HIS A 110 -24.06 14.91 -5.59
N GLY A 111 -24.21 15.70 -6.65
CA GLY A 111 -23.34 16.84 -6.92
C GLY A 111 -21.99 16.50 -7.56
N LEU A 112 -21.68 15.23 -7.77
CA LEU A 112 -20.46 14.78 -8.45
C LEU A 112 -20.74 14.47 -9.92
N LEU A 113 -19.91 15.00 -10.82
CA LEU A 113 -19.92 14.64 -12.23
C LEU A 113 -18.92 13.51 -12.51
N TYR A 114 -19.43 12.39 -12.91
CA TYR A 114 -18.67 11.19 -13.24
C TYR A 114 -18.50 10.98 -14.74
N LEU A 115 -17.40 10.41 -15.15
CA LEU A 115 -17.43 9.57 -16.34
C LEU A 115 -18.30 8.34 -16.03
N ARG A 116 -19.28 7.99 -16.89
CA ARG A 116 -20.24 6.89 -16.67
C ARG A 116 -19.56 5.61 -16.18
N ARG A 117 -18.43 5.22 -16.78
CA ARG A 117 -17.68 4.01 -16.42
C ARG A 117 -17.29 3.97 -14.93
N TYR A 118 -16.84 5.08 -14.35
CA TYR A 118 -16.39 5.13 -12.97
C TYR A 118 -17.55 5.15 -11.97
N ARG A 119 -18.64 5.82 -12.33
CA ARG A 119 -19.88 5.73 -11.57
C ARG A 119 -20.41 4.28 -11.53
N GLU A 120 -20.37 3.56 -12.66
CA GLU A 120 -20.79 2.17 -12.73
C GLU A 120 -19.87 1.25 -11.91
N TYR A 121 -18.58 1.50 -11.85
CA TYR A 121 -17.68 0.76 -10.95
C TYR A 121 -18.06 0.98 -9.48
N GLU A 122 -18.29 2.22 -9.04
CA GLU A 122 -18.73 2.47 -7.65
C GLU A 122 -20.06 1.80 -7.32
N ARG A 123 -21.03 1.90 -8.22
CA ARG A 123 -22.35 1.27 -8.04
C ARG A 123 -22.24 -0.25 -7.89
N ARG A 124 -21.58 -0.91 -8.84
CA ARG A 124 -21.43 -2.38 -8.83
C ARG A 124 -20.61 -2.85 -7.64
N LEU A 125 -19.56 -2.11 -7.29
CA LEU A 125 -18.74 -2.41 -6.10
C LEU A 125 -19.58 -2.31 -4.82
N ALA A 126 -20.35 -1.24 -4.65
CA ALA A 126 -21.20 -1.06 -3.47
C ALA A 126 -22.23 -2.18 -3.33
N LEU A 127 -22.95 -2.50 -4.41
CA LEU A 127 -23.92 -3.58 -4.44
C LEU A 127 -23.29 -4.95 -4.13
N GLY A 128 -22.12 -5.21 -4.71
CA GLY A 128 -21.39 -6.46 -4.48
C GLY A 128 -20.89 -6.61 -3.04
N LEU A 129 -20.34 -5.53 -2.43
CA LEU A 129 -19.92 -5.55 -1.02
C LEU A 129 -21.11 -5.74 -0.08
N GLN A 130 -22.23 -5.08 -0.35
CA GLN A 130 -23.48 -5.25 0.41
C GLN A 130 -24.02 -6.68 0.27
N ARG A 131 -23.97 -7.27 -0.93
CA ARG A 131 -24.34 -8.68 -1.19
C ARG A 131 -23.48 -9.64 -0.35
N ILE A 132 -22.17 -9.47 -0.34
CA ILE A 132 -21.25 -10.32 0.45
C ILE A 132 -21.51 -10.10 1.95
N ALA A 133 -21.64 -8.86 2.41
CA ALA A 133 -21.83 -8.54 3.82
C ALA A 133 -23.14 -9.06 4.40
N ALA A 134 -24.21 -9.14 3.57
CA ALA A 134 -25.53 -9.63 3.98
C ALA A 134 -25.59 -11.15 4.18
N GLN A 135 -24.58 -11.89 3.72
CA GLN A 135 -24.55 -13.33 3.85
C GLN A 135 -24.04 -13.76 5.24
N SER A 136 -24.39 -14.97 5.64
CA SER A 136 -23.92 -15.56 6.89
C SER A 136 -22.94 -16.70 6.57
N PRO A 137 -21.78 -16.75 7.23
CA PRO A 137 -20.89 -17.89 7.11
C PRO A 137 -21.51 -19.15 7.74
N PRO A 138 -20.96 -20.35 7.47
CA PRO A 138 -21.39 -21.58 8.11
C PRO A 138 -21.43 -21.45 9.64
N PRO A 139 -22.43 -22.03 10.31
CA PRO A 139 -22.52 -22.01 11.76
C PRO A 139 -21.31 -22.69 12.39
N PHE A 140 -20.92 -22.27 13.57
CA PHE A 140 -19.83 -22.85 14.34
C PHE A 140 -20.24 -23.12 15.77
N ASP A 141 -19.62 -24.15 16.37
CA ASP A 141 -19.75 -24.40 17.80
C ASP A 141 -18.57 -23.76 18.54
N ALA A 142 -18.87 -22.71 19.30
CA ALA A 142 -17.86 -21.97 20.06
C ALA A 142 -17.19 -22.84 21.14
N ALA A 143 -17.93 -23.81 21.75
CA ALA A 143 -17.38 -24.68 22.78
C ALA A 143 -16.32 -25.63 22.21
N THR A 144 -16.56 -26.18 21.03
CA THR A 144 -15.59 -27.05 20.32
C THR A 144 -14.32 -26.30 19.90
N LEU A 145 -14.44 -25.01 19.49
CA LEU A 145 -13.30 -24.21 19.07
C LEU A 145 -12.54 -23.54 20.21
N ALA A 146 -13.14 -23.39 21.39
CA ALA A 146 -12.56 -22.64 22.51
C ALA A 146 -11.18 -23.15 22.95
N PRO A 147 -10.87 -24.47 23.03
CA PRO A 147 -9.53 -24.92 23.39
C PRO A 147 -8.46 -24.49 22.39
N LEU A 148 -8.72 -24.63 21.08
CA LEU A 148 -7.82 -24.21 20.03
C LEU A 148 -7.67 -22.68 20.00
N PHE A 149 -8.80 -21.96 20.20
CA PHE A 149 -8.79 -20.50 20.26
C PHE A 149 -7.90 -19.99 21.38
N ALA A 150 -7.99 -20.59 22.59
CA ALA A 150 -7.17 -20.25 23.74
C ALA A 150 -5.66 -20.51 23.49
N GLN A 151 -5.30 -21.57 22.75
CA GLN A 151 -3.92 -21.83 22.35
C GLN A 151 -3.40 -20.80 21.33
N LEU A 152 -4.25 -20.42 20.37
CA LEU A 152 -3.88 -19.43 19.35
C LEU A 152 -3.80 -18.01 19.91
N PHE A 153 -4.62 -17.69 20.92
CA PHE A 153 -4.72 -16.35 21.54
C PHE A 153 -4.62 -16.44 23.06
N PRO A 154 -3.45 -16.80 23.63
CA PRO A 154 -3.31 -17.03 25.07
C PRO A 154 -3.56 -15.78 25.91
N GLN A 155 -3.35 -14.58 25.38
CA GLN A 155 -3.61 -13.32 26.09
C GLN A 155 -5.11 -12.99 26.20
N ALA A 156 -5.96 -13.50 25.31
CA ALA A 156 -7.41 -13.32 25.41
C ALA A 156 -8.04 -14.19 26.48
N SER A 157 -7.38 -15.29 26.86
CA SER A 157 -7.90 -16.31 27.79
C SER A 157 -7.39 -16.15 29.23
N SER A 158 -6.48 -15.20 29.52
CA SER A 158 -5.96 -14.96 30.88
C SER A 158 -6.94 -14.13 31.72
N LEU A 159 -8.12 -14.68 31.99
CA LEU A 159 -8.88 -14.34 33.20
C LEU A 159 -8.24 -15.10 34.34
N PRO A 160 -8.01 -14.49 35.53
CA PRO A 160 -7.64 -15.23 36.70
C PRO A 160 -8.76 -16.28 36.97
N PRO A 161 -8.39 -17.54 37.31
CA PRO A 161 -9.39 -18.54 37.64
C PRO A 161 -10.27 -17.98 38.77
N GLY A 162 -11.54 -17.82 38.48
CA GLY A 162 -12.50 -17.34 39.44
C GLY A 162 -12.39 -18.18 40.73
N GLU A 163 -12.13 -17.55 41.86
CA GLU A 163 -12.29 -18.14 43.19
C GLU A 163 -13.76 -18.50 43.44
N GLY A 164 -14.17 -19.55 42.76
CA GLY A 164 -15.45 -20.19 43.00
C GLY A 164 -15.22 -21.47 43.76
N ALA A 165 -15.00 -21.40 45.05
CA ALA A 165 -15.26 -22.36 46.09
C ALA A 165 -14.27 -22.22 47.27
N ARG A 166 -14.36 -21.18 48.05
CA ARG A 166 -13.92 -21.23 49.45
C ARG A 166 -15.02 -20.68 50.33
N ARG A 167 -15.40 -21.56 51.23
CA ARG A 167 -16.34 -21.50 52.33
C ARG A 167 -16.48 -20.14 53.00
N ALA A 168 -17.71 -19.83 53.38
CA ALA A 168 -18.09 -18.88 54.40
C ALA A 168 -17.17 -19.00 55.65
N GLY A 169 -16.54 -17.90 56.01
CA GLY A 169 -15.74 -17.75 57.22
C GLY A 169 -15.36 -16.29 57.38
N ASP A 170 -16.06 -15.65 58.26
CA ASP A 170 -15.92 -14.37 58.93
C ASP A 170 -14.56 -13.67 58.82
N GLY A 171 -14.54 -12.36 58.52
CA GLY A 171 -13.36 -11.52 58.72
C GLY A 171 -13.37 -10.26 57.87
N THR A 172 -13.85 -9.18 58.43
CA THR A 172 -13.72 -7.80 57.94
C THR A 172 -12.26 -7.41 57.73
N GLY A 173 -11.88 -7.11 56.50
CA GLY A 173 -10.58 -6.54 56.17
C GLY A 173 -10.52 -6.20 54.68
N LEU A 174 -10.62 -4.92 54.33
CA LEU A 174 -10.31 -4.40 53.02
C LEU A 174 -8.82 -4.63 52.74
N PRO A 175 -8.41 -5.10 51.53
CA PRO A 175 -7.02 -5.16 51.21
C PRO A 175 -6.50 -3.75 50.92
N GLU A 176 -5.45 -3.35 51.63
CA GLU A 176 -4.69 -2.14 51.33
C GLU A 176 -3.90 -2.30 50.05
N PRO A 177 -3.78 -1.24 49.26
CA PRO A 177 -2.95 -1.26 48.04
C PRO A 177 -1.47 -1.38 48.44
N SER A 178 -0.76 -2.32 47.83
CA SER A 178 0.69 -2.44 47.96
C SER A 178 1.37 -1.21 47.36
N VAL A 179 2.05 -0.43 48.18
CA VAL A 179 2.85 0.73 47.81
C VAL A 179 4.31 0.28 47.76
N ASP A 180 4.94 0.46 46.60
CA ASP A 180 6.39 0.29 46.47
C ASP A 180 7.14 1.40 47.23
N GLN A 181 8.39 1.11 47.65
CA GLN A 181 9.20 1.97 48.55
C GLN A 181 9.49 3.37 48.01
N GLU A 182 9.00 3.78 46.86
CA GLU A 182 9.15 5.13 46.30
C GLU A 182 7.84 5.92 46.13
N GLY A 183 6.72 5.47 46.70
CA GLY A 183 5.49 6.27 46.78
C GLY A 183 4.81 6.62 45.46
N LYS A 184 5.15 5.94 44.34
CA LYS A 184 4.43 6.06 43.06
C LYS A 184 3.49 4.88 42.91
N ALA A 185 2.19 5.14 42.87
CA ALA A 185 1.20 4.15 42.50
C ALA A 185 1.47 3.70 41.06
N SER A 186 1.89 2.43 40.87
CA SER A 186 1.93 1.83 39.53
C SER A 186 0.53 1.85 38.93
N PRO A 187 0.31 2.37 37.73
CA PRO A 187 -0.98 2.29 37.08
C PRO A 187 -1.36 0.82 36.92
N ALA A 188 -2.55 0.45 37.35
CA ALA A 188 -3.10 -0.88 37.14
C ALA A 188 -2.96 -1.25 35.66
N PRO A 189 -2.58 -2.51 35.31
CA PRO A 189 -2.45 -2.92 33.92
C PRO A 189 -3.80 -2.70 33.23
N SER A 190 -3.85 -1.75 32.33
CA SER A 190 -5.03 -1.52 31.50
C SER A 190 -5.23 -2.74 30.60
N HIS A 191 -6.20 -3.59 30.91
CA HIS A 191 -6.60 -4.73 30.07
C HIS A 191 -7.25 -4.20 28.79
N HIS A 192 -6.42 -3.83 27.81
CA HIS A 192 -6.93 -3.59 26.47
C HIS A 192 -7.34 -4.92 25.84
N PRO A 193 -8.54 -5.00 25.21
CA PRO A 193 -8.99 -6.22 24.56
C PRO A 193 -8.03 -6.66 23.46
N ASP A 194 -7.78 -7.97 23.34
CA ASP A 194 -6.94 -8.51 22.26
C ASP A 194 -7.65 -8.36 20.91
N ARG A 195 -7.29 -7.33 20.15
CA ARG A 195 -7.88 -7.04 18.86
C ARG A 195 -7.61 -8.11 17.80
N GLN A 196 -6.52 -8.86 17.92
CA GLN A 196 -6.22 -9.98 17.03
C GLN A 196 -7.20 -11.13 17.30
N ALA A 197 -7.45 -11.44 18.57
CA ALA A 197 -8.45 -12.42 18.97
C ALA A 197 -9.87 -12.00 18.51
N GLN A 198 -10.22 -10.72 18.68
CA GLN A 198 -11.51 -10.20 18.20
C GLN A 198 -11.66 -10.34 16.70
N ALA A 199 -10.61 -10.04 15.90
CA ALA A 199 -10.65 -10.18 14.45
C ALA A 199 -10.84 -11.65 14.02
N ALA A 200 -10.13 -12.58 14.66
CA ALA A 200 -10.25 -14.00 14.36
C ALA A 200 -11.63 -14.57 14.76
N ALA A 201 -12.16 -14.17 15.91
CA ALA A 201 -13.48 -14.56 16.35
C ALA A 201 -14.59 -14.00 15.45
N LEU A 202 -14.50 -12.70 15.09
CA LEU A 202 -15.46 -12.04 14.21
C LEU A 202 -15.49 -12.66 12.81
N ALA A 203 -14.35 -13.14 12.30
CA ALA A 203 -14.29 -13.86 11.04
C ALA A 203 -15.15 -15.12 11.00
N LEU A 204 -15.42 -15.76 12.14
CA LEU A 204 -16.32 -16.90 12.19
C LEU A 204 -17.79 -16.51 11.96
N ARG A 205 -18.12 -15.21 12.04
CA ARG A 205 -19.48 -14.68 11.95
C ARG A 205 -19.75 -13.80 10.73
N ARG A 206 -18.72 -13.41 9.99
CA ARG A 206 -18.85 -12.46 8.89
C ARG A 206 -18.27 -13.02 7.59
N THR A 207 -19.03 -12.88 6.53
CA THR A 207 -18.55 -13.20 5.16
C THR A 207 -17.70 -12.09 4.56
N LEU A 208 -17.89 -10.84 4.98
CA LEU A 208 -17.00 -9.73 4.70
C LEU A 208 -16.31 -9.31 6.00
N LEU A 209 -14.97 -9.26 6.01
CA LEU A 209 -14.21 -8.78 7.17
C LEU A 209 -13.10 -7.83 6.72
N LEU A 210 -13.00 -6.70 7.41
CA LEU A 210 -11.98 -5.69 7.21
C LEU A 210 -11.04 -5.70 8.43
N VAL A 211 -9.77 -6.08 8.24
CA VAL A 211 -8.76 -6.06 9.31
C VAL A 211 -7.74 -4.98 8.98
N THR A 212 -7.79 -3.90 9.74
CA THR A 212 -6.95 -2.72 9.49
C THR A 212 -5.94 -2.50 10.60
N GLY A 213 -4.87 -1.80 10.28
CA GLY A 213 -3.82 -1.44 11.24
C GLY A 213 -2.52 -1.11 10.53
N GLY A 214 -1.67 -0.36 11.20
CA GLY A 214 -0.36 0.04 10.69
C GLY A 214 0.60 -1.13 10.44
N PRO A 215 1.78 -0.86 9.92
CA PRO A 215 2.83 -1.86 9.78
C PRO A 215 3.18 -2.48 11.14
N GLY A 216 3.43 -3.78 11.16
CA GLY A 216 3.82 -4.48 12.40
C GLY A 216 2.70 -4.80 13.38
N THR A 217 1.45 -4.40 13.16
CA THR A 217 0.31 -4.72 14.04
C THR A 217 -0.08 -6.20 14.09
N GLY A 218 0.57 -7.04 13.30
CA GLY A 218 0.33 -8.48 13.29
C GLY A 218 -0.83 -8.94 12.40
N LYS A 219 -1.23 -8.15 11.39
CA LYS A 219 -2.28 -8.53 10.42
C LYS A 219 -2.10 -9.96 9.89
N THR A 220 -0.93 -10.28 9.34
CA THR A 220 -0.65 -11.59 8.75
C THR A 220 -0.64 -12.72 9.79
N THR A 221 -0.14 -12.45 11.01
CA THR A 221 -0.21 -13.41 12.13
C THR A 221 -1.65 -13.70 12.54
N THR A 222 -2.48 -12.66 12.60
CA THR A 222 -3.92 -12.80 12.88
C THR A 222 -4.59 -13.66 11.82
N ILE A 223 -4.27 -13.45 10.53
CA ILE A 223 -4.81 -14.26 9.43
C ILE A 223 -4.35 -15.71 9.52
N ALA A 224 -3.08 -15.99 9.81
CA ALA A 224 -2.60 -17.36 9.99
C ALA A 224 -3.43 -18.12 11.04
N ARG A 225 -3.63 -17.50 12.21
CA ARG A 225 -4.43 -18.06 13.29
C ARG A 225 -5.90 -18.24 12.91
N LEU A 226 -6.47 -17.26 12.22
CA LEU A 226 -7.85 -17.30 11.72
C LEU A 226 -8.03 -18.45 10.71
N LEU A 227 -7.10 -18.63 9.78
CA LEU A 227 -7.18 -19.72 8.79
C LEU A 227 -7.12 -21.08 9.48
N LEU A 228 -6.24 -21.27 10.46
CA LEU A 228 -6.18 -22.49 11.26
C LEU A 228 -7.51 -22.75 11.98
N LEU A 229 -8.15 -21.74 12.55
CA LEU A 229 -9.48 -21.84 13.15
C LEU A 229 -10.56 -22.28 12.15
N ARG A 230 -10.53 -21.73 10.93
CA ARG A 230 -11.50 -22.08 9.86
C ARG A 230 -11.33 -23.52 9.40
N ILE A 231 -10.10 -24.00 9.29
CA ILE A 231 -9.78 -25.39 8.94
C ILE A 231 -10.24 -26.32 10.09
N ALA A 232 -9.94 -25.98 11.34
CA ALA A 232 -10.40 -26.74 12.49
C ALA A 232 -11.94 -26.79 12.61
N GLN A 233 -12.62 -25.68 12.30
CA GLN A 233 -14.10 -25.65 12.22
C GLN A 233 -14.63 -26.65 11.20
N ALA A 234 -14.03 -26.70 9.99
CA ALA A 234 -14.42 -27.65 8.96
C ALA A 234 -14.21 -29.10 9.41
N HIS A 235 -13.06 -29.39 10.04
CA HIS A 235 -12.77 -30.71 10.61
C HIS A 235 -13.78 -31.10 11.70
N ALA A 236 -14.08 -30.19 12.64
CA ALA A 236 -15.05 -30.42 13.71
C ALA A 236 -16.46 -30.69 13.18
N SER A 237 -16.83 -30.05 12.06
CA SER A 237 -18.11 -30.24 11.38
C SER A 237 -18.11 -31.40 10.41
N ASN A 238 -17.02 -32.17 10.29
CA ASN A 238 -16.82 -33.24 9.31
C ASN A 238 -17.11 -32.81 7.86
N THR A 239 -16.74 -31.56 7.52
CA THR A 239 -16.85 -30.98 6.18
C THR A 239 -15.46 -30.89 5.53
N PRO A 240 -15.36 -30.85 4.18
CA PRO A 240 -14.10 -30.65 3.51
C PRO A 240 -13.41 -29.37 3.97
N ALA A 241 -12.07 -29.37 4.00
CA ALA A 241 -11.31 -28.17 4.29
C ALA A 241 -11.63 -27.06 3.26
N PRO A 242 -11.73 -25.79 3.70
CA PRO A 242 -12.09 -24.68 2.81
C PRO A 242 -10.99 -24.44 1.75
N ARG A 243 -11.41 -24.16 0.52
CA ARG A 243 -10.53 -23.76 -0.58
C ARG A 243 -10.15 -22.29 -0.37
N ILE A 244 -8.91 -22.06 0.00
CA ILE A 244 -8.40 -20.75 0.43
C ILE A 244 -7.51 -20.17 -0.66
N ALA A 245 -7.71 -18.89 -0.99
CA ALA A 245 -6.76 -18.11 -1.79
C ALA A 245 -6.22 -16.92 -1.01
N LEU A 246 -4.92 -16.70 -1.17
CA LEU A 246 -4.22 -15.52 -0.67
C LEU A 246 -3.84 -14.65 -1.87
N ALA A 247 -4.16 -13.37 -1.81
CA ALA A 247 -3.87 -12.45 -2.89
C ALA A 247 -3.38 -11.09 -2.41
N ALA A 248 -2.65 -10.40 -3.29
CA ALA A 248 -2.23 -9.01 -3.07
C ALA A 248 -2.22 -8.26 -4.40
N PRO A 249 -2.20 -6.92 -4.41
CA PRO A 249 -2.17 -6.14 -5.66
C PRO A 249 -0.85 -6.31 -6.43
N THR A 250 0.27 -6.56 -5.76
CA THR A 250 1.60 -6.71 -6.37
C THR A 250 2.21 -8.08 -6.08
N GLY A 251 3.13 -8.54 -6.95
CA GLY A 251 3.85 -9.81 -6.77
C GLY A 251 4.62 -9.83 -5.45
N ARG A 252 5.35 -8.76 -5.17
CA ARG A 252 6.15 -8.64 -3.94
C ARG A 252 5.31 -8.66 -2.66
N ALA A 253 4.14 -8.04 -2.67
CA ALA A 253 3.22 -8.11 -1.52
C ALA A 253 2.67 -9.53 -1.33
N ALA A 254 2.36 -10.23 -2.43
CA ALA A 254 1.92 -11.62 -2.40
C ALA A 254 3.00 -12.56 -1.83
N GLU A 255 4.25 -12.44 -2.28
CA GLU A 255 5.39 -13.24 -1.77
C GLU A 255 5.59 -12.99 -0.27
N ARG A 256 5.61 -11.72 0.16
CA ARG A 256 5.72 -11.38 1.59
C ARG A 256 4.58 -11.91 2.43
N MET A 257 3.36 -11.89 1.90
CA MET A 257 2.20 -12.45 2.58
C MET A 257 2.38 -13.96 2.76
N ALA A 258 2.79 -14.69 1.73
CA ALA A 258 3.02 -16.13 1.78
C ALA A 258 4.15 -16.50 2.77
N GLU A 259 5.29 -15.79 2.73
CA GLU A 259 6.41 -15.99 3.67
C GLU A 259 5.98 -15.72 5.11
N SER A 260 5.32 -14.57 5.36
CA SER A 260 4.85 -14.19 6.70
C SER A 260 3.83 -15.19 7.25
N LEU A 261 2.97 -15.74 6.38
CA LEU A 261 2.01 -16.79 6.75
C LEU A 261 2.75 -18.07 7.16
N ARG A 262 3.70 -18.56 6.34
CA ARG A 262 4.50 -19.74 6.67
C ARG A 262 5.21 -19.61 8.01
N LEU A 263 5.85 -18.47 8.26
CA LEU A 263 6.51 -18.20 9.55
C LEU A 263 5.52 -18.15 10.72
N ALA A 264 4.34 -17.58 10.54
CA ALA A 264 3.32 -17.51 11.58
C ALA A 264 2.75 -18.89 11.90
N VAL A 265 2.51 -19.71 10.89
CA VAL A 265 2.05 -21.12 11.04
C VAL A 265 3.12 -21.97 11.72
N ALA A 266 4.38 -21.85 11.31
CA ALA A 266 5.50 -22.58 11.95
C ALA A 266 5.61 -22.23 13.44
N ARG A 267 5.42 -20.98 13.82
CA ARG A 267 5.39 -20.56 15.23
C ARG A 267 4.17 -21.13 15.98
N ALA A 268 3.01 -21.19 15.34
CA ALA A 268 1.83 -21.79 15.93
C ALA A 268 2.03 -23.29 16.20
N ILE A 269 2.58 -24.02 15.24
CA ILE A 269 2.93 -25.46 15.37
C ILE A 269 3.96 -25.65 16.49
N ALA A 270 5.02 -24.83 16.54
CA ALA A 270 6.00 -24.87 17.64
C ALA A 270 5.35 -24.55 19.01
N GLY A 271 4.25 -23.82 19.04
CA GLY A 271 3.42 -23.54 20.21
C GLY A 271 2.42 -24.65 20.56
N GLY A 272 2.44 -25.81 19.86
CA GLY A 272 1.62 -26.98 20.17
C GLY A 272 0.35 -27.12 19.33
N ILE A 273 0.18 -26.32 18.25
CA ILE A 273 -0.93 -26.51 17.31
C ILE A 273 -0.67 -27.75 16.43
N ASP A 274 -1.73 -28.52 16.19
CA ASP A 274 -1.67 -29.71 15.34
C ASP A 274 -1.17 -29.38 13.93
N PRO A 275 -0.04 -29.97 13.48
CA PRO A 275 0.49 -29.78 12.15
C PRO A 275 -0.49 -30.14 11.02
N ALA A 276 -1.38 -31.11 11.22
CA ALA A 276 -2.37 -31.52 10.23
C ALA A 276 -3.31 -30.39 9.80
N LEU A 277 -3.54 -29.40 10.64
CA LEU A 277 -4.31 -28.20 10.28
C LEU A 277 -3.60 -27.33 9.24
N ALA A 278 -2.28 -27.44 9.14
CA ALA A 278 -1.50 -26.65 8.19
C ALA A 278 -1.52 -27.25 6.76
N ASP A 279 -1.82 -28.52 6.60
CA ASP A 279 -1.81 -29.20 5.29
C ASP A 279 -2.86 -28.62 4.31
N ALA A 280 -3.93 -28.06 4.83
CA ALA A 280 -4.99 -27.42 4.03
C ALA A 280 -4.72 -25.94 3.70
N LEU A 281 -3.63 -25.36 4.22
CA LEU A 281 -3.27 -23.99 3.91
C LEU A 281 -2.65 -23.86 2.52
N PRO A 282 -2.90 -22.74 1.81
CA PRO A 282 -2.27 -22.52 0.52
C PRO A 282 -0.76 -22.40 0.65
N SER A 283 -0.02 -23.05 -0.26
CA SER A 283 1.45 -23.03 -0.29
C SER A 283 2.03 -21.68 -0.71
N GLY A 284 1.24 -20.82 -1.35
CA GLY A 284 1.67 -19.53 -1.86
C GLY A 284 0.52 -18.52 -1.97
N ALA A 285 0.87 -17.30 -2.35
CA ALA A 285 -0.08 -16.24 -2.66
C ALA A 285 0.10 -15.77 -4.11
N SER A 286 -0.92 -15.14 -4.68
CA SER A 286 -0.88 -14.66 -6.06
C SER A 286 -1.23 -13.17 -6.13
N THR A 287 -0.94 -12.54 -7.27
CA THR A 287 -1.49 -11.21 -7.52
C THR A 287 -2.99 -11.31 -7.81
N LEU A 288 -3.77 -10.26 -7.46
CA LEU A 288 -5.19 -10.20 -7.82
C LEU A 288 -5.43 -10.42 -9.31
N HIS A 289 -4.56 -9.90 -10.16
CA HIS A 289 -4.63 -10.11 -11.62
C HIS A 289 -4.51 -11.59 -11.99
N ARG A 290 -3.58 -12.34 -11.37
CA ARG A 290 -3.45 -13.80 -11.60
C ARG A 290 -4.65 -14.55 -11.05
N LEU A 291 -5.12 -14.19 -9.87
CA LEU A 291 -6.29 -14.82 -9.24
C LEU A 291 -7.53 -14.68 -10.13
N LEU A 292 -7.78 -13.48 -10.66
CA LEU A 292 -8.90 -13.21 -11.55
C LEU A 292 -8.73 -13.79 -12.97
N GLY A 293 -7.50 -14.15 -13.35
CA GLY A 293 -7.18 -14.71 -14.65
C GLY A 293 -7.20 -13.66 -15.76
N VAL A 294 -6.05 -12.99 -15.97
CA VAL A 294 -5.88 -12.01 -17.06
C VAL A 294 -6.12 -12.65 -18.42
N ILE A 295 -6.89 -11.97 -19.26
CA ILE A 295 -7.06 -12.29 -20.68
C ILE A 295 -6.21 -11.28 -21.46
N PRO A 296 -5.19 -11.73 -22.23
CA PRO A 296 -4.37 -10.83 -23.04
C PRO A 296 -5.23 -9.93 -23.95
N ASP A 297 -4.85 -8.67 -24.07
CA ASP A 297 -5.50 -7.65 -24.91
C ASP A 297 -6.99 -7.41 -24.60
N SER A 298 -7.45 -7.79 -23.40
CA SER A 298 -8.83 -7.59 -22.95
C SER A 298 -8.88 -6.87 -21.60
N PRO A 299 -9.84 -5.94 -21.41
CA PRO A 299 -10.09 -5.36 -20.08
C PRO A 299 -10.85 -6.31 -19.13
N HIS A 300 -11.22 -7.49 -19.62
CA HIS A 300 -11.97 -8.49 -18.87
C HIS A 300 -11.05 -9.53 -18.25
N PHE A 301 -11.53 -10.16 -17.18
CA PHE A 301 -10.89 -11.29 -16.52
C PHE A 301 -11.68 -12.58 -16.79
N ARG A 302 -11.02 -13.73 -16.62
CA ARG A 302 -11.67 -15.05 -16.73
C ARG A 302 -12.73 -15.24 -15.66
N HIS A 303 -12.41 -14.80 -14.41
CA HIS A 303 -13.35 -14.83 -13.30
C HIS A 303 -14.07 -13.48 -13.19
N ASN A 304 -15.40 -13.56 -13.09
CA ASN A 304 -16.34 -12.45 -13.07
C ASN A 304 -17.67 -12.93 -12.49
N ALA A 305 -18.75 -12.17 -12.59
CA ALA A 305 -20.06 -12.54 -12.06
C ALA A 305 -20.64 -13.81 -12.72
N ASP A 306 -20.37 -14.03 -14.01
CA ASP A 306 -20.87 -15.20 -14.75
C ASP A 306 -19.99 -16.45 -14.55
N ASN A 307 -18.74 -16.27 -14.15
CA ASN A 307 -17.78 -17.33 -13.86
C ASN A 307 -17.02 -17.00 -12.57
N PRO A 308 -17.66 -17.14 -11.39
CA PRO A 308 -17.05 -16.75 -10.12
C PRO A 308 -15.86 -17.63 -9.74
N LEU A 309 -15.07 -17.15 -8.80
CA LEU A 309 -13.93 -17.89 -8.25
C LEU A 309 -14.45 -19.13 -7.48
N PRO A 310 -13.93 -20.33 -7.76
CA PRO A 310 -14.34 -21.56 -7.08
C PRO A 310 -13.65 -21.71 -5.71
N LEU A 311 -13.84 -20.73 -4.81
CA LEU A 311 -13.16 -20.60 -3.53
C LEU A 311 -14.18 -20.42 -2.40
N ASP A 312 -13.79 -20.82 -1.20
CA ASP A 312 -14.62 -20.68 0.00
C ASP A 312 -14.14 -19.52 0.88
N LEU A 313 -12.85 -19.12 0.74
CA LEU A 313 -12.26 -18.02 1.47
C LEU A 313 -11.18 -17.32 0.62
N ILE A 314 -11.25 -16.00 0.55
CA ILE A 314 -10.28 -15.14 -0.15
C ILE A 314 -9.75 -14.11 0.84
N VAL A 315 -8.42 -14.05 0.98
CA VAL A 315 -7.73 -13.02 1.76
C VAL A 315 -6.96 -12.12 0.81
N VAL A 316 -7.19 -10.81 0.90
CA VAL A 316 -6.49 -9.80 0.12
C VAL A 316 -5.68 -8.92 1.06
N ASP A 317 -4.37 -8.92 0.92
CA ASP A 317 -3.47 -8.03 1.65
C ASP A 317 -3.15 -6.76 0.84
N GLU A 318 -2.67 -5.72 1.52
CA GLU A 318 -2.38 -4.39 0.94
C GLU A 318 -3.57 -3.81 0.14
N ALA A 319 -4.80 -3.96 0.69
CA ALA A 319 -6.03 -3.53 0.01
C ALA A 319 -6.09 -2.01 -0.27
N SER A 320 -5.29 -1.18 0.42
CA SER A 320 -5.13 0.25 0.13
C SER A 320 -4.58 0.54 -1.27
N MET A 321 -3.84 -0.42 -1.86
CA MET A 321 -3.28 -0.30 -3.20
C MET A 321 -4.24 -0.76 -4.30
N VAL A 322 -5.40 -1.34 -3.95
CA VAL A 322 -6.38 -1.84 -4.93
C VAL A 322 -7.26 -0.68 -5.40
N ASP A 323 -7.24 -0.43 -6.71
CA ASP A 323 -8.03 0.62 -7.33
C ASP A 323 -9.51 0.25 -7.50
N LEU A 324 -10.33 1.23 -7.86
CA LEU A 324 -11.76 1.05 -8.02
C LEU A 324 -12.14 0.02 -9.10
N PRO A 325 -11.58 0.03 -10.31
CA PRO A 325 -11.84 -1.00 -11.32
C PRO A 325 -11.48 -2.41 -10.85
N LEU A 326 -10.31 -2.60 -10.25
CA LEU A 326 -9.83 -3.92 -9.83
C LEU A 326 -10.63 -4.46 -8.64
N MET A 327 -10.96 -3.61 -7.64
CA MET A 327 -11.79 -4.01 -6.51
C MET A 327 -13.21 -4.39 -6.96
N CYS A 328 -13.80 -3.64 -7.91
CA CYS A 328 -15.09 -3.96 -8.50
C CYS A 328 -15.07 -5.36 -9.14
N LYS A 329 -14.06 -5.65 -9.96
CA LYS A 329 -13.91 -6.95 -10.63
C LYS A 329 -13.66 -8.10 -9.65
N LEU A 330 -12.90 -7.85 -8.58
CA LEU A 330 -12.70 -8.83 -7.52
C LEU A 330 -14.05 -9.18 -6.86
N VAL A 331 -14.80 -8.17 -6.42
CA VAL A 331 -16.07 -8.36 -5.71
C VAL A 331 -17.14 -9.04 -6.61
N GLU A 332 -17.15 -8.74 -7.91
CA GLU A 332 -17.98 -9.44 -8.90
C GLU A 332 -17.63 -10.92 -9.05
N ALA A 333 -16.34 -11.27 -8.93
CA ALA A 333 -15.87 -12.64 -9.05
C ALA A 333 -16.03 -13.47 -7.75
N VAL A 334 -16.38 -12.84 -6.62
CA VAL A 334 -16.64 -13.53 -5.35
C VAL A 334 -18.01 -14.20 -5.42
N ALA A 335 -18.04 -15.53 -5.32
CA ALA A 335 -19.27 -16.33 -5.30
C ALA A 335 -20.07 -16.10 -4.00
N ASP A 336 -21.35 -16.41 -4.06
CA ASP A 336 -22.20 -16.45 -2.86
C ASP A 336 -21.72 -17.55 -1.92
N GLY A 337 -21.63 -17.24 -0.62
CA GLY A 337 -21.07 -18.13 0.40
C GLY A 337 -19.56 -18.02 0.57
N THR A 338 -18.83 -17.39 -0.36
CA THR A 338 -17.40 -17.16 -0.22
C THR A 338 -17.12 -16.03 0.77
N GLN A 339 -16.22 -16.27 1.72
CA GLN A 339 -15.75 -15.25 2.66
C GLN A 339 -14.66 -14.39 2.01
N LEU A 340 -14.81 -13.07 2.10
CA LEU A 340 -13.82 -12.09 1.65
C LEU A 340 -13.22 -11.34 2.86
N ILE A 341 -11.92 -11.44 3.03
CA ILE A 341 -11.16 -10.72 4.07
C ILE A 341 -10.21 -9.74 3.41
N LEU A 342 -10.37 -8.45 3.73
CA LEU A 342 -9.53 -7.37 3.22
C LEU A 342 -8.61 -6.88 4.35
N LEU A 343 -7.29 -6.91 4.09
CA LEU A 343 -6.27 -6.39 4.99
C LEU A 343 -5.69 -5.12 4.42
N GLY A 344 -5.49 -4.11 5.25
CA GLY A 344 -4.89 -2.87 4.78
C GLY A 344 -4.60 -1.88 5.89
N ASP A 345 -4.08 -0.75 5.47
CA ASP A 345 -3.77 0.39 6.33
C ASP A 345 -4.38 1.64 5.69
N ALA A 346 -5.32 2.26 6.38
CA ALA A 346 -6.05 3.43 5.88
C ALA A 346 -5.17 4.69 5.79
N ASP A 347 -4.07 4.71 6.55
CA ASP A 347 -3.20 5.87 6.67
C ASP A 347 -2.05 5.82 5.64
N GLN A 348 -1.90 4.70 4.92
CA GLN A 348 -0.96 4.58 3.80
C GLN A 348 -1.50 5.23 2.53
N LEU A 349 -0.59 5.47 1.59
CA LEU A 349 -0.94 5.99 0.27
C LEU A 349 -2.04 5.14 -0.40
N PRO A 350 -3.08 5.78 -0.94
CA PRO A 350 -4.07 5.08 -1.75
C PRO A 350 -3.49 4.55 -3.07
N SER A 351 -4.28 3.78 -3.81
CA SER A 351 -3.90 3.28 -5.13
C SER A 351 -3.50 4.42 -6.09
N VAL A 352 -2.66 4.14 -7.08
CA VAL A 352 -2.27 5.15 -8.08
C VAL A 352 -3.45 5.54 -8.97
N GLU A 353 -4.27 4.56 -9.33
CA GLU A 353 -5.47 4.74 -10.17
C GLU A 353 -6.64 5.37 -9.38
N ALA A 354 -7.73 5.66 -10.06
CA ALA A 354 -8.87 6.38 -9.50
C ALA A 354 -9.55 5.65 -8.33
N GLY A 355 -9.91 6.44 -7.33
CA GLY A 355 -10.65 6.04 -6.13
C GLY A 355 -9.75 5.70 -4.94
N ASP A 356 -10.17 6.14 -3.75
CA ASP A 356 -9.66 5.67 -2.46
C ASP A 356 -10.67 4.67 -1.89
N VAL A 357 -10.61 3.46 -2.46
CA VAL A 357 -11.64 2.43 -2.23
C VAL A 357 -11.64 1.95 -0.79
N LEU A 358 -10.45 1.66 -0.24
CA LEU A 358 -10.35 1.16 1.13
C LEU A 358 -10.85 2.19 2.14
N ALA A 359 -10.44 3.47 2.01
CA ALA A 359 -10.90 4.52 2.92
C ALA A 359 -12.42 4.68 2.87
N ALA A 360 -13.04 4.63 1.68
CA ALA A 360 -14.48 4.71 1.53
C ALA A 360 -15.21 3.52 2.20
N ILE A 361 -14.70 2.30 2.04
CA ILE A 361 -15.23 1.10 2.69
C ILE A 361 -15.10 1.21 4.22
N LEU A 362 -13.94 1.66 4.71
CA LEU A 362 -13.69 1.83 6.15
C LEU A 362 -14.55 2.92 6.77
N GLN A 363 -14.82 4.00 6.05
CA GLN A 363 -15.74 5.04 6.47
C GLN A 363 -17.16 4.49 6.67
N ALA A 364 -17.62 3.61 5.79
CA ALA A 364 -18.92 2.94 5.91
C ALA A 364 -18.96 1.86 7.00
N ALA A 365 -17.83 1.25 7.33
CA ALA A 365 -17.73 0.22 8.37
C ALA A 365 -17.54 0.80 9.80
N GLY A 366 -17.18 2.08 9.89
CA GLY A 366 -16.90 2.75 11.17
C GLY A 366 -15.49 2.49 11.71
N PRO A 367 -15.20 2.88 12.95
CA PRO A 367 -13.84 2.88 13.52
C PRO A 367 -13.25 1.47 13.72
N GLY A 368 -14.07 0.46 13.95
CA GLY A 368 -13.62 -0.92 14.19
C GLY A 368 -12.92 -1.11 15.55
N ASP A 369 -13.25 -0.28 16.52
CA ASP A 369 -12.69 -0.25 17.86
C ASP A 369 -13.52 -1.04 18.89
N ALA A 370 -14.75 -1.43 18.56
CA ALA A 370 -15.63 -2.24 19.38
C ALA A 370 -16.40 -3.27 18.54
N LEU A 371 -16.73 -4.41 19.14
CA LEU A 371 -17.66 -5.38 18.57
C LEU A 371 -19.09 -4.88 18.70
N GLN A 372 -19.97 -5.23 17.75
CA GLN A 372 -21.40 -5.04 17.92
C GLN A 372 -21.92 -5.87 19.10
N PRO A 373 -22.89 -5.39 19.87
CA PRO A 373 -23.40 -6.10 21.05
C PRO A 373 -23.82 -7.56 20.77
N GLN A 374 -24.44 -7.80 19.62
CA GLN A 374 -24.85 -9.14 19.19
C GLN A 374 -23.65 -10.06 18.90
N ASP A 375 -22.56 -9.51 18.33
CA ASP A 375 -21.34 -10.27 18.07
C ASP A 375 -20.58 -10.52 19.36
N ALA A 376 -20.49 -9.54 20.25
CA ALA A 376 -19.87 -9.70 21.57
C ALA A 376 -20.54 -10.81 22.38
N GLN A 377 -21.88 -10.85 22.41
CA GLN A 377 -22.65 -11.90 23.08
C GLN A 377 -22.40 -13.28 22.45
N ALA A 378 -22.46 -13.39 21.13
CA ALA A 378 -22.29 -14.66 20.43
C ALA A 378 -20.86 -15.21 20.50
N LEU A 379 -19.86 -14.35 20.66
CA LEU A 379 -18.44 -14.69 20.75
C LEU A 379 -17.91 -14.77 22.19
N GLN A 380 -18.78 -14.59 23.19
CA GLN A 380 -18.41 -14.58 24.60
C GLN A 380 -17.68 -15.86 25.05
N ALA A 381 -18.06 -17.03 24.51
CA ALA A 381 -17.41 -18.29 24.83
C ALA A 381 -15.95 -18.39 24.33
N LEU A 382 -15.59 -17.62 23.28
CA LEU A 382 -14.22 -17.55 22.73
C LEU A 382 -13.43 -16.41 23.38
N LEU A 383 -14.03 -15.23 23.54
CA LEU A 383 -13.36 -14.01 23.97
C LEU A 383 -13.39 -13.79 25.50
N GLY A 384 -14.18 -14.59 26.23
CA GLY A 384 -14.41 -14.39 27.66
C GLY A 384 -15.29 -13.17 27.93
N ASN A 385 -15.49 -12.87 29.21
CA ASN A 385 -16.16 -11.66 29.64
C ASN A 385 -15.18 -10.49 29.53
N ALA A 386 -15.15 -9.79 28.39
CA ALA A 386 -14.44 -8.53 28.33
C ALA A 386 -15.15 -7.50 29.24
N PRO A 387 -14.51 -6.94 30.28
CA PRO A 387 -15.13 -5.92 31.07
C PRO A 387 -15.36 -4.67 30.21
N GLY A 388 -16.61 -4.33 29.98
CA GLY A 388 -17.07 -2.95 30.00
C GLY A 388 -16.83 -2.03 28.85
N ASP A 389 -16.46 -2.43 27.62
CA ASP A 389 -16.57 -1.57 26.44
C ASP A 389 -17.86 -1.84 25.63
N THR A 390 -18.95 -2.10 26.32
CA THR A 390 -20.28 -1.88 25.77
C THR A 390 -20.67 -0.40 25.91
N THR A 391 -19.84 0.49 25.40
CA THR A 391 -20.38 1.80 25.04
C THR A 391 -21.43 1.51 23.99
N PRO A 392 -22.69 1.97 24.16
CA PRO A 392 -23.67 1.84 23.10
C PRO A 392 -22.99 2.48 21.89
N ALA A 393 -22.62 1.67 20.90
CA ALA A 393 -22.05 2.17 19.68
C ALA A 393 -23.06 3.21 19.19
N ALA A 394 -22.72 4.48 19.39
CA ALA A 394 -23.45 5.54 18.76
C ALA A 394 -23.53 5.08 17.31
N SER A 395 -24.74 4.99 16.77
CA SER A 395 -25.11 4.41 15.48
C SER A 395 -24.48 5.21 14.30
N HIS A 396 -23.17 5.27 14.27
CA HIS A 396 -22.36 5.97 13.27
C HIS A 396 -21.86 5.03 12.16
N GLY A 397 -22.32 3.78 12.14
CA GLY A 397 -21.96 2.83 11.10
C GLY A 397 -22.95 2.88 9.94
N GLY A 398 -22.45 3.00 8.72
CA GLY A 398 -23.19 2.77 7.49
C GLY A 398 -23.55 1.29 7.32
N GLY A 399 -23.92 0.87 6.11
CA GLY A 399 -24.34 -0.49 5.80
C GLY A 399 -23.31 -1.60 6.05
N LEU A 400 -22.06 -1.25 6.40
CA LEU A 400 -20.98 -2.19 6.75
C LEU A 400 -20.59 -2.15 8.23
N ALA A 401 -21.41 -1.57 9.12
CA ALA A 401 -21.14 -1.54 10.53
C ALA A 401 -20.94 -2.95 11.13
N GLY A 402 -19.89 -3.12 11.96
CA GLY A 402 -19.55 -4.41 12.56
C GLY A 402 -18.79 -5.38 11.65
N HIS A 403 -18.32 -4.93 10.49
CA HIS A 403 -17.47 -5.71 9.57
C HIS A 403 -15.98 -5.34 9.67
N ARG A 404 -15.58 -4.49 10.62
CA ARG A 404 -14.21 -4.00 10.76
C ARG A 404 -13.64 -4.26 12.14
N VAL A 405 -12.36 -4.65 12.19
CA VAL A 405 -11.54 -4.63 13.41
C VAL A 405 -10.26 -3.85 13.10
N HIS A 406 -9.95 -2.87 13.95
CA HIS A 406 -8.72 -2.08 13.85
C HIS A 406 -7.69 -2.55 14.88
N LEU A 407 -6.51 -2.98 14.40
CA LEU A 407 -5.41 -3.47 15.24
C LEU A 407 -4.53 -2.29 15.68
N LEU A 408 -4.35 -2.13 17.00
CA LEU A 408 -3.66 -0.97 17.58
C LEU A 408 -2.20 -1.24 17.98
N ARG A 409 -1.81 -2.50 18.25
CA ARG A 409 -0.46 -2.82 18.72
C ARG A 409 0.51 -3.11 17.58
N GLY A 410 1.64 -2.41 17.57
CA GLY A 410 2.80 -2.76 16.74
C GLY A 410 3.65 -3.84 17.42
N TYR A 411 3.77 -5.03 16.80
CA TYR A 411 4.54 -6.17 17.35
C TYR A 411 5.92 -6.33 16.73
N ARG A 412 6.33 -5.44 15.80
CA ARG A 412 7.53 -5.61 14.97
C ARG A 412 8.60 -4.54 15.13
N GLN A 413 8.48 -3.65 16.09
CA GLN A 413 9.57 -2.73 16.33
C GLN A 413 10.63 -3.44 17.16
N ALA A 414 11.89 -3.41 16.68
CA ALA A 414 13.02 -3.80 17.48
C ALA A 414 13.09 -2.87 18.71
N ASP A 415 13.56 -3.37 19.85
CA ASP A 415 13.63 -2.60 21.09
C ASP A 415 14.49 -1.34 20.96
N ASP A 416 15.32 -1.27 19.90
CA ASP A 416 16.21 -0.18 19.54
C ASP A 416 15.66 0.75 18.42
N PHE A 417 14.39 0.63 18.02
CA PHE A 417 13.78 1.46 16.96
C PHE A 417 12.42 2.03 17.38
N ALA A 418 12.40 3.32 17.71
CA ALA A 418 11.23 4.02 18.28
C ALA A 418 10.48 4.88 17.22
N LEU A 419 9.89 4.25 16.21
CA LEU A 419 9.16 4.97 15.16
C LEU A 419 7.71 5.32 15.52
N ALA A 420 7.07 4.59 16.44
CA ALA A 420 5.63 4.68 16.69
C ALA A 420 5.16 6.09 17.07
N PRO A 421 5.81 6.84 17.98
CA PRO A 421 5.35 8.20 18.31
C PRO A 421 5.38 9.15 17.10
N LEU A 422 6.42 9.05 16.27
CA LEU A 422 6.53 9.84 15.04
C LEU A 422 5.45 9.46 14.03
N ALA A 423 5.22 8.17 13.83
CA ALA A 423 4.19 7.68 12.92
C ALA A 423 2.78 8.13 13.36
N ASP A 424 2.51 8.13 14.66
CA ASP A 424 1.23 8.60 15.22
C ASP A 424 1.04 10.12 15.01
N ALA A 425 2.08 10.94 15.25
CA ALA A 425 2.04 12.38 15.00
C ALA A 425 1.83 12.69 13.50
N VAL A 426 2.54 11.98 12.61
CA VAL A 426 2.39 12.10 11.15
C VAL A 426 0.95 11.72 10.72
N ARG A 427 0.41 10.61 11.24
CA ARG A 427 -0.94 10.15 10.95
C ARG A 427 -2.01 11.16 11.42
N ALA A 428 -1.80 11.76 12.58
CA ALA A 428 -2.68 12.81 13.10
C ALA A 428 -2.57 14.12 12.30
N GLY A 429 -1.51 14.31 11.51
CA GLY A 429 -1.20 15.57 10.83
C GLY A 429 -0.66 16.64 11.80
N ASP A 430 -0.20 16.21 12.99
CA ASP A 430 0.35 17.09 14.03
C ASP A 430 1.81 17.42 13.71
N ALA A 431 2.00 18.53 12.99
CA ALA A 431 3.31 18.95 12.54
C ALA A 431 4.22 19.41 13.70
N ASP A 432 3.64 20.00 14.74
CA ASP A 432 4.42 20.52 15.88
C ASP A 432 5.01 19.34 16.68
N THR A 433 4.21 18.35 17.02
CA THR A 433 4.67 17.14 17.69
C THR A 433 5.65 16.36 16.82
N ALA A 434 5.38 16.19 15.52
CA ALA A 434 6.27 15.47 14.62
C ALA A 434 7.66 16.13 14.52
N LEU A 435 7.72 17.47 14.37
CA LEU A 435 8.98 18.22 14.31
C LEU A 435 9.71 18.24 15.66
N ALA A 436 8.98 18.35 16.77
CA ALA A 436 9.58 18.25 18.11
C ALA A 436 10.26 16.88 18.33
N LEU A 437 9.58 15.79 17.97
CA LEU A 437 10.11 14.43 18.04
C LEU A 437 11.34 14.24 17.14
N LEU A 438 11.31 14.77 15.92
CA LEU A 438 12.43 14.68 14.98
C LEU A 438 13.67 15.45 15.47
N ARG A 439 13.47 16.64 16.06
CA ARG A 439 14.53 17.51 16.55
C ARG A 439 15.10 17.08 17.90
N SER A 440 14.31 16.36 18.71
CA SER A 440 14.77 15.91 20.03
C SER A 440 15.98 14.96 19.94
N GLY A 441 16.06 14.17 18.85
CA GLY A 441 17.08 13.11 18.71
C GLY A 441 16.92 11.95 19.67
N GLU A 442 15.82 11.89 20.44
CA GLU A 442 15.56 10.85 21.45
C GLU A 442 14.98 9.57 20.87
N LEU A 443 14.44 9.63 19.64
CA LEU A 443 13.88 8.46 18.97
C LEU A 443 14.99 7.53 18.48
N ALA A 444 15.16 6.39 19.12
CA ALA A 444 16.17 5.41 18.73
C ALA A 444 16.00 5.01 17.25
N GLY A 445 17.11 5.03 16.50
CA GLY A 445 17.12 4.67 15.08
C GLY A 445 16.48 5.70 14.13
N VAL A 446 16.03 6.87 14.60
CA VAL A 446 15.50 7.96 13.79
C VAL A 446 16.50 9.11 13.72
N HIS A 447 16.91 9.47 12.51
CA HIS A 447 17.87 10.54 12.24
C HIS A 447 17.23 11.61 11.36
N PHE A 448 17.15 12.82 11.87
CA PHE A 448 16.59 13.96 11.15
C PHE A 448 17.70 14.85 10.57
N HIS A 449 17.63 15.10 9.29
CA HIS A 449 18.53 16.00 8.55
C HIS A 449 17.71 17.21 8.12
N GLU A 450 17.51 18.14 9.07
CA GLU A 450 16.77 19.37 8.81
C GLU A 450 17.48 20.20 7.73
N ASP A 451 16.72 20.70 6.76
CA ASP A 451 17.22 21.39 5.56
C ASP A 451 18.22 20.57 4.72
N GLY A 452 18.28 19.27 4.96
CA GLY A 452 19.10 18.35 4.18
C GLY A 452 18.61 18.24 2.73
N GLU A 453 19.39 18.75 1.80
CA GLU A 453 19.00 18.80 0.39
C GLU A 453 19.49 17.60 -0.44
N ASP A 454 20.56 16.94 0.01
CA ASP A 454 21.22 15.91 -0.78
C ASP A 454 21.70 14.71 0.06
N PRO A 455 21.03 13.55 -0.06
CA PRO A 455 21.42 12.35 0.66
C PRO A 455 22.82 11.83 0.30
N LEU A 456 23.28 12.12 -0.93
CA LEU A 456 24.59 11.72 -1.40
C LEU A 456 25.74 12.58 -0.81
N THR A 457 25.40 13.68 -0.17
CA THR A 457 26.34 14.47 0.63
C THR A 457 26.26 14.07 2.09
N LEU A 458 25.05 13.92 2.63
CA LEU A 458 24.80 13.64 4.05
C LEU A 458 25.23 12.22 4.47
N GLY A 459 24.95 11.21 3.63
CA GLY A 459 25.20 9.80 3.90
C GLY A 459 26.14 9.13 2.92
N ARG A 460 27.01 9.90 2.23
CA ARG A 460 27.84 9.44 1.10
C ARG A 460 28.58 8.15 1.39
N ASP A 461 29.33 8.12 2.47
CA ASP A 461 30.22 7.00 2.73
C ASP A 461 29.46 5.71 3.05
N ALA A 462 28.38 5.80 3.85
CA ALA A 462 27.53 4.66 4.19
C ALA A 462 26.78 4.14 2.96
N LEU A 463 26.20 5.03 2.16
CA LEU A 463 25.45 4.67 0.97
C LEU A 463 26.36 4.03 -0.09
N LEU A 464 27.53 4.66 -0.37
CA LEU A 464 28.47 4.12 -1.35
C LEU A 464 29.11 2.81 -0.88
N ALA A 465 29.45 2.68 0.42
CA ALA A 465 29.97 1.43 0.97
C ALA A 465 28.98 0.28 0.79
N HIS A 466 27.69 0.52 1.05
CA HIS A 466 26.65 -0.48 0.85
C HIS A 466 26.56 -0.91 -0.63
N TRP A 467 26.46 0.04 -1.56
CA TRP A 467 26.32 -0.29 -2.99
C TRP A 467 27.57 -0.94 -3.59
N ARG A 468 28.77 -0.59 -3.08
CA ARG A 468 30.02 -1.27 -3.48
C ARG A 468 30.04 -2.71 -2.98
N ALA A 469 29.63 -2.95 -1.74
CA ALA A 469 29.53 -4.30 -1.19
C ALA A 469 28.59 -5.19 -2.02
N LEU A 470 27.50 -4.63 -2.54
CA LEU A 470 26.61 -5.33 -3.48
C LEU A 470 27.30 -5.65 -4.81
N ALA A 471 28.14 -4.75 -5.31
CA ALA A 471 28.88 -4.98 -6.54
C ALA A 471 29.97 -6.05 -6.40
N ASP A 472 30.53 -6.21 -5.21
CA ASP A 472 31.57 -7.20 -4.91
C ASP A 472 31.00 -8.57 -4.46
N ALA A 473 29.66 -8.68 -4.34
CA ALA A 473 28.99 -9.92 -3.94
C ALA A 473 29.18 -11.04 -4.99
N GLN A 474 29.44 -12.25 -4.52
CA GLN A 474 29.61 -13.44 -5.36
C GLN A 474 28.32 -14.25 -5.49
N ASP A 475 27.50 -14.29 -4.41
CA ASP A 475 26.21 -14.99 -4.41
C ASP A 475 25.06 -14.03 -4.74
N PRO A 476 24.37 -14.21 -5.88
CA PRO A 476 23.25 -13.36 -6.26
C PRO A 476 22.08 -13.35 -5.24
N ALA A 477 21.83 -14.48 -4.58
CA ALA A 477 20.76 -14.55 -3.58
C ALA A 477 21.11 -13.73 -2.34
N ALA A 478 22.36 -13.79 -1.86
CA ALA A 478 22.83 -12.94 -0.77
C ALA A 478 22.81 -11.47 -1.18
N ALA A 479 23.26 -11.14 -2.39
CA ALA A 479 23.26 -9.76 -2.89
C ALA A 479 21.84 -9.17 -2.96
N LEU A 480 20.82 -9.93 -3.39
CA LEU A 480 19.43 -9.48 -3.40
C LEU A 480 18.89 -9.24 -1.98
N ARG A 481 19.20 -10.14 -1.04
CA ARG A 481 18.85 -9.95 0.37
C ARG A 481 19.51 -8.70 0.95
N ASP A 482 20.79 -8.50 0.66
CA ASP A 482 21.53 -7.31 1.14
C ASP A 482 21.03 -6.04 0.46
N ALA A 483 20.68 -6.07 -0.81
CA ALA A 483 20.06 -4.96 -1.51
C ALA A 483 18.72 -4.52 -0.86
N ALA A 484 18.00 -5.42 -0.20
CA ALA A 484 16.79 -5.10 0.53
C ALA A 484 17.05 -4.44 1.90
N ARG A 485 18.30 -4.38 2.39
CA ARG A 485 18.59 -3.77 3.69
C ARG A 485 18.55 -2.25 3.68
N LEU A 486 18.94 -1.61 2.58
CA LEU A 486 18.99 -0.16 2.48
C LEU A 486 18.28 0.34 1.24
N ARG A 487 17.45 1.37 1.38
CA ARG A 487 16.79 2.01 0.27
C ARG A 487 16.70 3.52 0.41
N LEU A 488 17.02 4.23 -0.69
CA LEU A 488 16.79 5.66 -0.82
C LEU A 488 15.39 5.89 -1.39
N LEU A 489 14.51 6.52 -0.63
CA LEU A 489 13.14 6.84 -1.02
C LEU A 489 13.00 8.33 -1.30
N THR A 490 12.17 8.69 -2.27
CA THR A 490 11.89 10.07 -2.66
C THR A 490 10.40 10.30 -2.82
N ALA A 491 9.95 11.52 -2.57
CA ALA A 491 8.56 11.89 -2.83
C ALA A 491 8.27 12.05 -4.33
N VAL A 492 9.26 12.49 -5.12
CA VAL A 492 9.10 12.86 -6.53
C VAL A 492 9.95 12.00 -7.45
N ARG A 493 9.51 11.87 -8.71
CA ARG A 493 10.22 11.08 -9.73
C ARG A 493 11.31 11.87 -10.44
N ALA A 494 11.05 13.13 -10.74
CA ALA A 494 11.91 14.03 -11.50
C ALA A 494 12.58 15.08 -10.61
N GLY A 495 13.60 15.75 -11.14
CA GLY A 495 14.36 16.77 -10.43
C GLY A 495 15.57 16.24 -9.67
N PRO A 496 16.38 17.12 -9.06
CA PRO A 496 17.63 16.76 -8.36
C PRO A 496 17.40 15.81 -7.16
N GLN A 497 16.32 15.99 -6.40
CA GLN A 497 15.90 15.12 -5.30
C GLN A 497 14.93 14.02 -5.75
N GLY A 498 14.65 13.90 -7.04
CA GLY A 498 13.79 12.87 -7.60
C GLY A 498 14.54 11.55 -7.85
N ALA A 499 13.81 10.45 -7.86
CA ALA A 499 14.40 9.12 -8.04
C ALA A 499 15.27 9.00 -9.29
N ARG A 500 14.86 9.60 -10.42
CA ARG A 500 15.64 9.59 -11.66
C ARG A 500 16.95 10.36 -11.55
N GLY A 501 16.92 11.56 -10.98
CA GLY A 501 18.11 12.40 -10.83
C GLY A 501 19.12 11.76 -9.86
N LEU A 502 18.64 11.22 -8.75
CA LEU A 502 19.48 10.52 -7.77
C LEU A 502 20.09 9.25 -8.35
N ASN A 503 19.31 8.42 -9.05
CA ASN A 503 19.84 7.23 -9.71
C ASN A 503 20.97 7.57 -10.71
N ALA A 504 20.79 8.58 -11.56
CA ALA A 504 21.82 8.99 -12.51
C ALA A 504 23.13 9.44 -11.81
N ARG A 505 23.01 10.18 -10.70
CA ARG A 505 24.17 10.62 -9.90
C ARG A 505 24.85 9.45 -9.18
N ILE A 506 24.08 8.52 -8.63
CA ILE A 506 24.62 7.32 -7.98
C ILE A 506 25.38 6.46 -8.99
N GLU A 507 24.82 6.23 -10.17
CA GLU A 507 25.48 5.51 -11.26
C GLU A 507 26.79 6.17 -11.68
N GLN A 508 26.84 7.51 -11.75
CA GLN A 508 28.04 8.26 -12.04
C GLN A 508 29.09 8.09 -10.93
N LEU A 509 28.71 8.26 -9.66
CA LEU A 509 29.60 8.09 -8.51
C LEU A 509 30.19 6.68 -8.42
N LEU A 510 29.40 5.65 -8.68
CA LEU A 510 29.87 4.27 -8.73
C LEU A 510 30.83 4.03 -9.90
N ALA A 511 30.62 4.69 -11.04
CA ALA A 511 31.51 4.61 -12.20
C ALA A 511 32.88 5.28 -11.94
N GLU A 512 32.89 6.40 -11.21
CA GLU A 512 34.10 7.19 -10.92
C GLU A 512 34.98 6.52 -9.86
N THR A 513 34.38 5.81 -8.91
CA THR A 513 35.11 5.23 -7.75
C THR A 513 35.74 3.86 -7.98
N GLY A 514 35.69 3.32 -9.15
CA GLY A 514 36.70 2.50 -9.84
C GLY A 514 37.02 1.08 -9.44
N SER A 515 36.43 0.42 -8.42
CA SER A 515 36.83 -0.96 -8.14
C SER A 515 35.86 -2.05 -8.64
N GLY A 516 34.64 -1.73 -9.00
CA GLY A 516 33.64 -2.74 -9.41
C GLY A 516 32.85 -2.41 -10.68
N ALA A 517 32.72 -1.14 -11.02
CA ALA A 517 31.85 -0.66 -12.07
C ALA A 517 32.50 -0.70 -13.46
N ARG A 518 33.07 -1.85 -13.87
CA ARG A 518 33.48 -2.03 -15.27
C ARG A 518 32.23 -2.15 -16.12
N ARG A 519 31.86 -1.04 -16.79
CA ARG A 519 30.82 -1.05 -17.81
C ARG A 519 31.18 -2.03 -18.94
N LEU A 520 30.18 -2.66 -19.54
CA LEU A 520 30.33 -3.49 -20.74
C LEU A 520 30.85 -2.72 -21.98
N GLY A 521 31.26 -1.48 -21.80
CA GLY A 521 31.74 -0.52 -22.80
C GLY A 521 31.40 0.91 -22.38
N ALA A 522 32.09 1.90 -22.90
CA ALA A 522 31.95 3.32 -22.49
C ALA A 522 30.53 3.89 -22.65
N ALA A 523 29.67 3.29 -23.50
CA ALA A 523 28.29 3.69 -23.73
C ALA A 523 27.22 2.73 -23.11
N SER A 524 27.65 1.64 -22.46
CA SER A 524 26.71 0.67 -21.92
C SER A 524 26.09 1.16 -20.59
N PRO A 525 24.76 1.10 -20.40
CA PRO A 525 24.13 1.36 -19.12
C PRO A 525 24.36 0.22 -18.10
N TRP A 526 24.94 -0.92 -18.54
CA TRP A 526 25.10 -2.12 -17.75
C TRP A 526 26.43 -2.19 -17.04
N PHE A 527 26.38 -2.39 -15.72
CA PHE A 527 27.58 -2.55 -14.88
C PHE A 527 27.30 -3.47 -13.70
N GLN A 528 28.36 -4.01 -13.11
CA GLN A 528 28.26 -4.88 -11.94
C GLN A 528 27.77 -4.13 -10.71
N GLY A 529 26.80 -4.71 -9.98
CA GLY A 529 26.16 -4.07 -8.83
C GLY A 529 25.02 -3.12 -9.19
N ARG A 530 24.65 -2.99 -10.49
CA ARG A 530 23.50 -2.19 -10.87
C ARG A 530 22.22 -2.80 -10.31
N LEU A 531 21.49 -2.02 -9.53
CA LEU A 531 20.15 -2.38 -9.04
C LEU A 531 19.12 -2.01 -10.09
N LEU A 532 18.17 -2.90 -10.32
CA LEU A 532 17.12 -2.78 -11.32
C LEU A 532 15.75 -2.86 -10.68
N LEU A 533 14.81 -2.10 -11.21
CA LEU A 533 13.38 -2.19 -10.87
C LEU A 533 12.61 -2.42 -12.16
N ILE A 534 11.86 -3.50 -12.23
CA ILE A 534 10.94 -3.77 -13.33
C ILE A 534 9.78 -2.78 -13.26
N THR A 535 9.42 -2.19 -14.40
CA THR A 535 8.37 -1.17 -14.48
C THR A 535 7.15 -1.61 -15.30
N GLU A 536 7.21 -2.80 -15.90
CA GLU A 536 6.14 -3.38 -16.72
C GLU A 536 6.06 -4.89 -16.49
N ASN A 537 4.84 -5.43 -16.42
CA ASN A 537 4.64 -6.86 -16.24
C ASN A 537 5.04 -7.63 -17.49
N SER A 538 5.85 -8.67 -17.34
CA SER A 538 6.24 -9.58 -18.40
C SER A 538 5.95 -11.02 -18.02
N TYR A 539 4.79 -11.50 -18.44
CA TYR A 539 4.36 -12.90 -18.19
C TYR A 539 5.30 -13.91 -18.83
N ARG A 540 5.93 -13.55 -19.94
CA ARG A 540 6.90 -14.39 -20.63
C ARG A 540 8.14 -14.68 -19.77
N HIS A 541 8.61 -13.69 -19.03
CA HIS A 541 9.79 -13.80 -18.18
C HIS A 541 9.43 -14.11 -16.72
N GLY A 542 8.14 -14.06 -16.34
CA GLY A 542 7.69 -14.17 -14.97
C GLY A 542 8.21 -13.02 -14.10
N LEU A 543 8.44 -11.83 -14.70
CA LEU A 543 8.86 -10.62 -14.01
C LEU A 543 7.71 -9.64 -13.97
N PHE A 544 7.52 -8.99 -12.83
CA PHE A 544 6.38 -8.11 -12.59
C PHE A 544 6.83 -6.71 -12.19
N ASN A 545 5.96 -5.74 -12.39
CA ASN A 545 6.18 -4.37 -11.95
C ASN A 545 6.44 -4.34 -10.43
N GLY A 546 7.58 -3.75 -10.05
CA GLY A 546 8.05 -3.70 -8.67
C GLY A 546 9.15 -4.73 -8.34
N ASP A 547 9.41 -5.73 -9.18
CA ASP A 547 10.49 -6.69 -8.96
C ASP A 547 11.84 -5.98 -8.98
N VAL A 548 12.67 -6.28 -7.98
CA VAL A 548 14.02 -5.73 -7.86
C VAL A 548 15.03 -6.80 -8.24
N GLY A 549 15.96 -6.43 -9.10
CA GLY A 549 17.07 -7.28 -9.53
C GLY A 549 18.42 -6.60 -9.34
N ILE A 550 19.47 -7.41 -9.44
CA ILE A 550 20.87 -6.96 -9.40
C ILE A 550 21.67 -7.53 -10.57
N CYS A 551 22.51 -6.72 -11.17
CA CYS A 551 23.43 -7.17 -12.20
C CYS A 551 24.74 -7.65 -11.58
N LEU A 552 25.04 -8.94 -11.70
CA LEU A 552 26.29 -9.55 -11.26
C LEU A 552 26.87 -10.41 -12.39
N ARG A 553 28.19 -10.61 -12.39
CA ARG A 553 28.82 -11.56 -13.31
C ARG A 553 28.59 -12.98 -12.83
N SER A 554 28.24 -13.87 -13.76
CA SER A 554 28.22 -15.30 -13.45
C SER A 554 29.65 -15.81 -13.30
N GLU A 555 29.87 -16.80 -12.42
CA GLU A 555 31.12 -17.55 -12.48
C GLU A 555 31.25 -18.23 -13.84
N ALA A 556 32.43 -18.14 -14.45
CA ALA A 556 32.71 -18.87 -15.66
C ALA A 556 32.65 -20.39 -15.30
N SER A 557 31.59 -21.08 -15.71
CA SER A 557 31.57 -22.54 -15.66
C SER A 557 32.81 -23.03 -16.39
N PRO A 558 33.62 -23.91 -15.78
CA PRO A 558 34.71 -24.56 -16.53
C PRO A 558 34.06 -25.24 -17.71
N SER A 559 34.45 -24.82 -18.93
CA SER A 559 33.98 -25.41 -20.17
C SER A 559 34.10 -26.94 -20.06
N SER A 560 32.97 -27.66 -20.06
CA SER A 560 32.93 -29.08 -20.27
C SER A 560 33.62 -29.33 -21.61
N GLY A 561 34.85 -29.82 -21.54
CA GLY A 561 35.64 -30.20 -22.69
C GLY A 561 34.83 -31.17 -23.53
N ARG A 562 34.51 -30.79 -24.74
CA ARG A 562 34.11 -31.73 -25.77
C ARG A 562 35.27 -32.70 -25.95
N SER A 563 35.12 -33.89 -25.37
CA SER A 563 35.85 -35.08 -25.81
C SER A 563 35.37 -35.42 -27.21
N GLY A 564 36.09 -34.90 -28.19
CA GLY A 564 36.00 -35.35 -29.59
C GLY A 564 37.24 -36.15 -29.88
N GLU A 565 37.12 -37.49 -29.84
CA GLU A 565 38.08 -38.40 -30.39
C GLU A 565 38.16 -38.22 -31.93
N GLY A 566 39.38 -38.14 -32.45
CA GLY A 566 39.66 -38.27 -33.87
C GLY A 566 41.18 -38.33 -34.10
N PRO A 567 41.71 -39.18 -34.98
CA PRO A 567 42.95 -39.89 -34.76
C PRO A 567 44.17 -39.28 -35.47
N SER A 568 45.33 -39.56 -34.83
CA SER A 568 46.69 -39.80 -35.33
C SER A 568 47.24 -39.09 -36.56
N SER A 569 48.38 -38.53 -36.45
CA SER A 569 49.67 -39.01 -36.96
C SER A 569 50.65 -37.88 -37.30
N GLY A 570 51.88 -38.04 -36.85
CA GLY A 570 53.06 -37.55 -37.50
C GLY A 570 53.96 -36.60 -36.70
N PRO A 571 55.25 -36.93 -36.56
CA PRO A 571 56.22 -36.24 -35.72
C PRO A 571 57.07 -35.25 -36.52
N GLY A 572 57.54 -34.19 -35.87
CA GLY A 572 58.50 -33.30 -36.50
C GLY A 572 58.98 -32.14 -35.62
N GLN A 573 59.98 -32.43 -34.91
CA GLN A 573 61.19 -31.69 -34.44
C GLN A 573 61.19 -30.21 -33.99
N PRO A 574 62.18 -29.81 -33.19
CA PRO A 574 62.12 -28.74 -32.18
C PRO A 574 62.89 -27.50 -32.62
N GLY A 575 62.55 -26.39 -32.03
CA GLY A 575 63.31 -25.17 -32.24
C GLY A 575 62.88 -24.02 -31.36
N GLY A 576 63.49 -23.86 -30.24
CA GLY A 576 64.19 -22.74 -29.65
C GLY A 576 63.45 -21.41 -29.47
N THR A 577 63.48 -21.01 -28.27
CA THR A 577 64.02 -19.75 -27.70
C THR A 577 63.07 -19.12 -26.68
N ALA A 578 63.63 -18.97 -25.53
CA ALA A 578 63.13 -18.23 -24.38
C ALA A 578 62.83 -16.77 -24.73
N SER A 579 61.72 -16.23 -24.27
CA SER A 579 61.61 -14.79 -24.03
C SER A 579 60.57 -14.43 -23.02
N ARG A 580 61.11 -13.90 -21.95
CA ARG A 580 60.59 -12.83 -21.07
C ARG A 580 59.29 -13.00 -20.34
N ASN A 581 59.48 -13.17 -19.02
CA ASN A 581 58.55 -12.82 -17.96
C ASN A 581 57.84 -11.49 -18.25
N ASN A 582 56.52 -11.57 -18.48
CA ASN A 582 55.59 -10.48 -18.21
C ASN A 582 54.83 -10.91 -16.96
N PRO A 583 54.71 -10.06 -15.93
CA PRO A 583 53.84 -10.41 -14.80
C PRO A 583 52.41 -10.44 -15.34
N ALA A 584 51.87 -11.64 -15.40
CA ALA A 584 50.46 -11.89 -15.71
C ALA A 584 49.63 -11.13 -14.72
N THR A 585 49.02 -10.04 -15.14
CA THR A 585 47.82 -9.50 -14.55
C THR A 585 46.79 -10.63 -14.55
N ASP A 586 46.42 -11.05 -13.35
CA ASP A 586 45.47 -12.10 -13.04
C ASP A 586 44.08 -11.68 -13.60
N SER A 587 43.87 -11.79 -14.88
CA SER A 587 42.57 -11.70 -15.52
C SER A 587 41.91 -13.04 -15.41
N ARG A 588 41.38 -13.35 -14.20
CA ARG A 588 40.32 -14.35 -14.04
C ARG A 588 39.27 -14.02 -15.07
N ALA A 589 39.00 -14.94 -15.98
CA ALA A 589 37.98 -14.80 -17.01
C ALA A 589 36.64 -14.57 -16.32
N GLN A 590 36.24 -13.29 -16.20
CA GLN A 590 34.98 -12.91 -15.60
C GLN A 590 33.87 -13.32 -16.57
N GLY A 591 32.93 -14.15 -16.11
CA GLY A 591 31.76 -14.56 -16.88
C GLY A 591 30.89 -13.38 -17.34
N PRO A 592 29.85 -13.65 -18.16
CA PRO A 592 28.94 -12.63 -18.66
C PRO A 592 28.17 -11.96 -17.52
N LEU A 593 27.80 -10.69 -17.73
CA LEU A 593 26.92 -9.96 -16.82
C LEU A 593 25.50 -10.52 -16.95
N VAL A 594 24.89 -10.87 -15.82
CA VAL A 594 23.55 -11.46 -15.68
C VAL A 594 22.74 -10.60 -14.75
N ALA A 595 21.50 -10.31 -15.09
CA ALA A 595 20.53 -9.65 -14.21
C ALA A 595 19.80 -10.73 -13.40
N TRP A 596 20.01 -10.74 -12.11
CA TRP A 596 19.46 -11.71 -11.17
C TRP A 596 18.25 -11.16 -10.46
N PHE A 597 17.18 -11.95 -10.37
CA PHE A 597 15.95 -11.67 -9.64
C PHE A 597 15.60 -12.84 -8.73
N GLU A 598 14.79 -12.59 -7.71
CA GLU A 598 14.25 -13.65 -6.84
C GLU A 598 13.45 -14.67 -7.68
N GLY A 599 13.56 -15.94 -7.36
CA GLY A 599 12.86 -17.05 -8.01
C GLY A 599 11.64 -17.52 -7.18
N ASP A 600 10.90 -18.50 -7.70
CA ASP A 600 9.67 -19.01 -7.07
C ASP A 600 9.90 -19.93 -5.84
N GLY A 601 11.10 -19.97 -5.26
CA GLY A 601 11.46 -20.76 -4.08
C GLY A 601 12.36 -20.00 -3.13
N ASP A 602 12.35 -20.38 -1.86
CA ASP A 602 13.14 -19.73 -0.82
C ASP A 602 14.64 -19.75 -1.16
N GLY A 603 15.22 -18.55 -1.33
CA GLY A 603 16.62 -18.38 -1.72
C GLY A 603 16.96 -18.73 -3.18
N GLN A 604 15.99 -19.09 -4.02
CA GLN A 604 16.21 -19.32 -5.45
C GLN A 604 16.32 -17.99 -6.20
N VAL A 605 17.20 -17.95 -7.19
CA VAL A 605 17.37 -16.80 -8.07
C VAL A 605 17.26 -17.21 -9.53
N ARG A 606 16.74 -16.29 -10.35
CA ARG A 606 16.61 -16.44 -11.80
C ARG A 606 17.50 -15.42 -12.49
N GLY A 607 18.35 -15.89 -13.40
CA GLY A 607 19.25 -15.04 -14.17
C GLY A 607 18.71 -14.75 -15.56
N PHE A 608 18.80 -13.50 -16.00
CA PHE A 608 18.38 -13.06 -17.34
C PHE A 608 19.53 -12.32 -18.01
N HIS A 609 19.64 -12.47 -19.34
CA HIS A 609 20.52 -11.59 -20.08
C HIS A 609 19.96 -10.15 -20.02
N PRO A 610 20.78 -9.14 -19.69
CA PRO A 610 20.29 -7.77 -19.50
C PRO A 610 19.48 -7.20 -20.67
N ALA A 611 19.83 -7.53 -21.91
CA ALA A 611 19.11 -7.09 -23.10
C ALA A 611 17.73 -7.76 -23.31
N ALA A 612 17.44 -8.85 -22.57
CA ALA A 612 16.15 -9.55 -22.66
C ALA A 612 15.14 -9.06 -21.64
N LEU A 613 15.51 -8.16 -20.74
CA LEU A 613 14.62 -7.66 -19.69
C LEU A 613 13.49 -6.80 -20.27
N PRO A 614 12.29 -6.86 -19.66
CA PRO A 614 11.20 -5.92 -19.94
C PRO A 614 11.59 -4.49 -19.54
N ALA A 615 10.67 -3.55 -19.66
CA ALA A 615 10.90 -2.17 -19.25
C ALA A 615 11.35 -2.10 -17.78
N HIS A 616 12.43 -1.40 -17.52
CA HIS A 616 13.07 -1.32 -16.21
C HIS A 616 13.75 0.04 -16.01
N GLU A 617 14.06 0.35 -14.76
CA GLU A 617 14.86 1.52 -14.38
C GLU A 617 15.83 1.15 -13.25
N SER A 618 16.77 2.05 -12.93
CA SER A 618 17.67 1.86 -11.79
C SER A 618 16.93 1.96 -10.46
N ALA A 619 17.34 1.14 -9.49
CA ALA A 619 16.65 0.95 -8.20
C ALA A 619 17.46 1.36 -6.98
N PHE A 620 18.51 2.15 -7.09
CA PHE A 620 19.24 2.72 -5.95
C PHE A 620 18.34 3.70 -5.17
N ALA A 621 17.63 4.55 -5.92
CA ALA A 621 16.58 5.43 -5.43
C ALA A 621 15.25 5.10 -6.09
N MET A 622 14.16 5.11 -5.33
CA MET A 622 12.80 4.91 -5.84
C MET A 622 11.80 5.84 -5.16
N THR A 623 10.64 6.05 -5.77
CA THR A 623 9.60 6.83 -5.13
C THR A 623 8.93 6.04 -4.02
N VAL A 624 8.37 6.74 -3.00
CA VAL A 624 7.58 6.12 -1.93
C VAL A 624 6.44 5.27 -2.50
N HIS A 625 5.78 5.71 -3.58
CA HIS A 625 4.74 4.95 -4.27
C HIS A 625 5.25 3.58 -4.77
N LYS A 626 6.45 3.54 -5.35
CA LYS A 626 7.03 2.27 -5.84
C LYS A 626 7.57 1.37 -4.72
N ALA A 627 7.76 1.92 -3.54
CA ALA A 627 8.17 1.19 -2.35
C ALA A 627 6.97 0.60 -1.57
N GLN A 628 5.73 0.89 -1.98
CA GLN A 628 4.55 0.28 -1.36
C GLN A 628 4.63 -1.25 -1.42
N GLY A 629 4.19 -1.92 -0.35
CA GLY A 629 4.33 -3.37 -0.21
C GLY A 629 5.76 -3.86 0.07
N SER A 630 6.77 -2.98 0.17
CA SER A 630 8.15 -3.31 0.53
C SER A 630 8.54 -2.71 1.89
N GLU A 631 9.51 -3.31 2.57
CA GLU A 631 10.12 -2.78 3.80
C GLU A 631 11.64 -2.97 3.72
N PHE A 632 12.38 -2.11 4.37
CA PHE A 632 13.84 -2.09 4.36
C PHE A 632 14.37 -1.92 5.78
N ASP A 633 15.56 -2.46 6.08
CA ASP A 633 16.15 -2.27 7.41
C ASP A 633 16.45 -0.79 7.64
N THR A 634 17.07 -0.13 6.66
CA THR A 634 17.38 1.31 6.71
C THR A 634 16.72 2.03 5.54
N VAL A 635 16.00 3.08 5.84
CA VAL A 635 15.37 3.98 4.86
C VAL A 635 16.01 5.36 4.93
N TRP A 636 16.44 5.86 3.78
CA TRP A 636 16.72 7.27 3.56
C TRP A 636 15.54 7.89 2.83
N LEU A 637 14.77 8.75 3.50
CA LEU A 637 13.63 9.44 2.91
C LEU A 637 14.02 10.88 2.61
N GLN A 638 14.19 11.18 1.32
CA GLN A 638 14.50 12.51 0.83
C GLN A 638 13.24 13.23 0.38
N LEU A 639 12.92 14.33 1.03
CA LEU A 639 11.86 15.25 0.61
C LEU A 639 12.42 16.28 -0.40
N PRO A 640 11.59 16.84 -1.27
CA PRO A 640 12.01 17.89 -2.19
C PRO A 640 12.28 19.21 -1.42
N THR A 641 13.11 20.09 -1.99
CA THR A 641 13.42 21.40 -1.39
C THR A 641 12.25 22.40 -1.43
N ARG A 642 11.26 22.14 -2.28
CA ARG A 642 10.06 22.95 -2.44
C ARG A 642 8.81 22.10 -2.31
N ASP A 643 7.71 22.72 -1.92
CA ASP A 643 6.42 22.04 -1.88
C ASP A 643 6.06 21.43 -3.23
N ALA A 644 5.52 20.22 -3.20
CA ALA A 644 5.07 19.47 -4.35
C ALA A 644 3.68 18.89 -4.10
N ARG A 645 2.81 18.89 -5.13
CA ARG A 645 1.42 18.42 -5.00
C ARG A 645 1.27 16.98 -4.51
N VAL A 646 2.30 16.14 -4.75
CA VAL A 646 2.30 14.74 -4.32
C VAL A 646 2.56 14.58 -2.81
N LEU A 647 3.06 15.63 -2.15
CA LEU A 647 3.32 15.59 -0.71
C LEU A 647 1.99 15.58 0.05
N SER A 648 1.83 14.61 0.89
CA SER A 648 0.70 14.45 1.80
C SER A 648 1.15 13.72 3.06
N ARG A 649 0.31 13.72 4.10
CA ARG A 649 0.59 12.97 5.33
C ARG A 649 0.71 11.47 5.04
N GLU A 650 -0.11 10.93 4.14
CA GLU A 650 -0.09 9.52 3.75
C GLU A 650 1.22 9.16 3.03
N LEU A 651 1.75 10.07 2.20
CA LEU A 651 3.04 9.85 1.56
C LEU A 651 4.17 9.81 2.60
N LEU A 652 4.17 10.77 3.53
CA LEU A 652 5.17 10.83 4.58
C LEU A 652 5.05 9.61 5.51
N TYR A 653 3.83 9.28 5.95
CA TYR A 653 3.54 8.09 6.75
C TYR A 653 3.99 6.81 6.06
N THR A 654 3.62 6.63 4.78
CA THR A 654 4.05 5.45 4.00
C THR A 654 5.56 5.39 3.91
N GLY A 655 6.24 6.52 3.66
CA GLY A 655 7.70 6.59 3.53
C GLY A 655 8.43 6.19 4.81
N ILE A 656 8.06 6.78 5.95
CA ILE A 656 8.71 6.50 7.24
C ILE A 656 8.45 5.06 7.71
N THR A 657 7.26 4.54 7.46
CA THR A 657 6.88 3.18 7.88
C THR A 657 7.47 2.07 7.00
N ARG A 658 8.25 2.40 5.96
CA ARG A 658 9.06 1.40 5.22
C ARG A 658 10.33 1.00 5.98
N ALA A 659 10.74 1.74 7.02
CA ALA A 659 11.89 1.44 7.85
C ALA A 659 11.56 0.38 8.91
N ARG A 660 12.48 -0.59 9.09
CA ARG A 660 12.39 -1.63 10.13
C ARG A 660 13.31 -1.36 11.31
N ARG A 661 14.48 -0.71 11.10
CA ARG A 661 15.54 -0.50 12.09
C ARG A 661 16.05 0.92 12.13
N ALA A 662 16.17 1.59 10.98
CA ALA A 662 16.70 2.94 10.93
C ALA A 662 16.00 3.78 9.87
N LEU A 663 15.71 5.02 10.23
CA LEU A 663 15.14 6.05 9.36
C LEU A 663 16.04 7.27 9.33
N HIS A 664 16.47 7.68 8.13
CA HIS A 664 17.05 8.97 7.87
C HIS A 664 16.03 9.80 7.10
N LEU A 665 15.52 10.87 7.70
CA LEU A 665 14.57 11.79 7.07
C LEU A 665 15.27 13.10 6.76
N ALA A 666 15.31 13.50 5.50
CA ALA A 666 15.88 14.77 5.07
C ALA A 666 14.81 15.67 4.43
N GLY A 667 14.72 16.93 4.91
CA GLY A 667 13.76 17.90 4.42
C GLY A 667 13.63 19.11 5.34
N SER A 668 13.05 20.21 4.81
CA SER A 668 12.82 21.44 5.58
C SER A 668 11.52 21.36 6.38
N GLU A 669 11.46 22.14 7.48
CA GLU A 669 10.24 22.31 8.28
C GLU A 669 9.05 22.72 7.40
N ALA A 670 9.24 23.67 6.48
CA ALA A 670 8.17 24.17 5.61
C ALA A 670 7.55 23.06 4.76
N VAL A 671 8.38 22.16 4.21
CA VAL A 671 7.93 21.05 3.39
C VAL A 671 7.21 19.99 4.24
N ILE A 672 7.72 19.69 5.43
CA ILE A 672 7.09 18.73 6.37
C ILE A 672 5.72 19.26 6.82
N ARG A 673 5.62 20.55 7.22
CA ARG A 673 4.34 21.18 7.59
C ARG A 673 3.34 21.14 6.44
N SER A 674 3.79 21.47 5.22
CA SER A 674 2.94 21.43 4.04
C SER A 674 2.43 20.01 3.75
N ALA A 675 3.30 18.99 3.89
CA ALA A 675 2.92 17.61 3.71
C ALA A 675 1.88 17.17 4.75
N LEU A 676 2.09 17.48 6.04
CA LEU A 676 1.20 17.07 7.13
C LEU A 676 -0.15 17.80 7.11
N ALA A 677 -0.20 19.04 6.63
CA ALA A 677 -1.45 19.78 6.43
C ALA A 677 -2.30 19.23 5.26
N ARG A 678 -1.70 18.46 4.35
CA ARG A 678 -2.38 17.95 3.15
C ARG A 678 -2.77 16.50 3.32
N HIS A 679 -4.06 16.23 3.10
CA HIS A 679 -4.61 14.86 3.06
C HIS A 679 -4.73 14.41 1.60
N ALA A 680 -4.29 13.19 1.29
CA ALA A 680 -4.43 12.59 -0.04
C ALA A 680 -5.87 12.14 -0.36
N ALA A 681 -6.88 12.72 0.33
CA ALA A 681 -8.27 12.37 0.13
C ALA A 681 -8.70 12.53 -1.32
N ARG A 682 -9.35 11.51 -1.84
CA ARG A 682 -9.87 11.47 -3.20
C ARG A 682 -11.37 11.64 -3.21
N ILE A 683 -11.88 12.34 -4.21
CA ILE A 683 -13.31 12.52 -4.42
C ILE A 683 -13.89 11.21 -4.93
N SER A 684 -14.87 10.66 -4.19
CA SER A 684 -15.53 9.39 -4.48
C SER A 684 -16.92 9.40 -3.81
N GLY A 685 -17.88 8.79 -4.45
CA GLY A 685 -19.22 8.58 -3.89
C GLY A 685 -19.41 7.22 -3.23
N LEU A 686 -18.39 6.37 -3.20
CA LEU A 686 -18.52 4.99 -2.73
C LEU A 686 -18.95 4.91 -1.25
N ALA A 687 -18.44 5.81 -0.40
CA ALA A 687 -18.77 5.78 1.03
C ALA A 687 -20.26 5.99 1.30
N TRP A 688 -20.88 6.99 0.65
CA TRP A 688 -22.32 7.22 0.82
C TRP A 688 -23.16 6.11 0.18
N ARG A 689 -22.73 5.49 -0.92
CA ARG A 689 -23.37 4.31 -1.52
C ARG A 689 -23.40 3.13 -0.55
N LEU A 690 -22.38 3.00 0.27
CA LEU A 690 -22.29 2.01 1.34
C LEU A 690 -23.01 2.43 2.63
N GLY A 691 -23.73 3.56 2.61
CA GLY A 691 -24.54 4.03 3.74
C GLY A 691 -23.78 4.86 4.77
N ALA A 692 -22.56 5.32 4.49
CA ALA A 692 -21.88 6.29 5.36
C ALA A 692 -22.63 7.63 5.34
N GLN A 693 -22.82 8.24 6.52
CA GLN A 693 -23.34 9.60 6.59
C GLN A 693 -22.32 10.57 5.98
N GLN A 694 -22.79 11.52 5.16
CA GLN A 694 -21.93 12.59 4.68
C GLN A 694 -21.46 13.40 5.88
N GLN A 695 -20.17 13.30 6.19
CA GLN A 695 -19.55 14.26 7.09
C GLN A 695 -19.59 15.62 6.39
N ALA A 696 -20.30 16.59 6.99
CA ALA A 696 -20.23 17.97 6.55
C ALA A 696 -18.75 18.38 6.61
N VAL A 697 -18.17 18.71 5.45
CA VAL A 697 -16.80 19.26 5.39
C VAL A 697 -16.81 20.52 6.27
N PRO A 698 -15.93 20.63 7.29
CA PRO A 698 -15.87 21.83 8.10
C PRO A 698 -15.64 23.02 7.15
N ALA A 699 -16.57 23.96 7.16
CA ALA A 699 -16.44 25.18 6.40
C ALA A 699 -15.12 25.85 6.84
N LYS A 700 -14.26 26.19 5.86
CA LYS A 700 -13.05 26.99 6.10
C LYS A 700 -13.44 28.16 7.00
N PRO A 701 -12.79 28.38 8.15
CA PRO A 701 -13.11 29.51 8.98
C PRO A 701 -13.03 30.77 8.09
N ALA A 702 -14.12 31.57 8.08
CA ALA A 702 -14.18 32.79 7.36
C ALA A 702 -12.98 33.64 7.81
N THR A 703 -12.11 34.01 6.91
CA THR A 703 -11.07 35.02 7.15
C THR A 703 -11.79 36.26 7.63
N GLU A 704 -11.60 36.62 8.90
CA GLU A 704 -12.08 37.87 9.43
C GLU A 704 -11.58 39.01 8.51
N PRO A 705 -12.43 39.99 8.16
CA PRO A 705 -11.97 41.12 7.38
C PRO A 705 -10.94 41.89 8.22
N SER A 706 -9.72 41.97 7.69
CA SER A 706 -8.65 42.79 8.24
C SER A 706 -9.21 44.22 8.51
N THR A 707 -9.36 44.57 9.77
CA THR A 707 -9.66 45.95 10.21
C THR A 707 -8.49 46.81 9.80
N ALA A 708 -8.67 47.56 8.73
CA ALA A 708 -7.76 48.59 8.32
C ALA A 708 -7.62 49.62 9.45
N LEU A 709 -6.43 49.75 9.99
CA LEU A 709 -6.07 50.84 10.92
C LEU A 709 -6.21 52.18 10.21
N PRO A 710 -6.75 53.21 10.84
CA PRO A 710 -6.86 54.53 10.25
C PRO A 710 -5.45 55.15 10.07
N VAL A 711 -5.17 55.57 8.85
CA VAL A 711 -3.97 56.33 8.52
C VAL A 711 -4.07 57.67 9.24
N GLN A 712 -3.25 57.90 10.28
CA GLN A 712 -3.01 59.22 10.83
C GLN A 712 -2.20 60.02 9.81
N GLY A 713 -2.82 61.08 9.30
CA GLY A 713 -2.14 62.10 8.52
C GLY A 713 -1.08 62.80 9.35
N SER A 714 0.15 62.85 8.89
CA SER A 714 1.17 63.78 9.35
C SER A 714 1.30 64.91 8.35
N LEU A 715 1.00 66.12 8.84
CA LEU A 715 1.45 67.36 8.32
C LEU A 715 2.97 67.46 8.58
N PHE A 716 3.75 67.57 7.57
CA PHE A 716 4.84 68.47 7.20
C PHE A 716 5.65 67.90 6.08
#